data_6d28baf624508c34d1e2e987f30f320a
#
_entry.id   6d28baf624508c34d1e2e987f30f320a
#
_cell.length_a   1.000
_cell.length_b   1.000
_cell.length_c   1.000
_cell.angle_alpha   90.00
_cell.angle_beta   90.00
_cell.angle_gamma   90.00
#
_symmetry.space_group_name_H-M   'P 1'
#
loop_
_entity.id
_entity.type
_entity.pdbx_description
1 polymer ?
#
loop_
_entity_poly.entity_id
_entity_poly.type
_entity_poly.pdbx_seq_one_letter_code
_entity_poly.pdbx_strand_id
1 'polypeptide(L)'
;MIIQNYWNSVWRNLMKRKGFSFINIFGLAVGMASALLIFTYVAFEFSFDKMHSKSERIYRVQSTFHEGEVLTDDWATSSFGYGSAMQENLAGIEDYTRVGCIIQPEQLVKYGELCLRENGIAYADPGFFRLFDFELLKGDRASCLSMPCQVVITERIARKYFRDEDPVGKILIFNSNMGKVSCEVTGVMKEMPSNSHIHYNFLLSYATLPKWVQEYWYKHEAYTYVLLDSPERKEEIERAFPQLAEKYKTEEALKNKTWGVRLEPLEKIHLNPQLGYEAELKGNHSAIIALIFGAIAILIIAWINYINLTVARSMERAKEVGVRRVVGAFPKQLVGQFLFEAFVMNLIAFIIALGLIELLLPSFNQLVGRTITFSVWFTEYWGGGVLLLFIVGIYISGYYPARALLRKKPIVLLKGKFQNSRSGENTRKILVIVQYTASMILLCSTLIVFAQLSYMRRQSLGVKTDQILVIKFPGPTEGMKTKMESMRRAIKKLPLASKVTCSGAVPGEEVAMFLSNHRAHDALKQNRLYEMLSCDPDYIDAYGLEVVAGRGFSEEYGDDVNKLVINETAARMLGYVDNDDAIGEEIAVETLGEPMQVIGVVKDYHQQALNKGYTGVMLFHKDKIDWIPQRYISVVMKPGDPSELVSQIGEIWNNYFADSSFDYFFLDQFYDRQYRQDEAFGVLMGGFTGLAIFISCLGLWVLVMFSCAVRTKEMGIRKVLGASRWNLFYQLGKGFFIPIIIAILIALPVAWGSMNAWLAHYPFRTELKVWFFLLPVVLMLLISFLTVAGQTIKVVYSKPARSMKYE
;
A
#
# COMPACT_ATOMS: atom_id res chain seq x y z
N MET A 1 25.60 -46.06 1.62
CA MET A 1 25.14 -46.85 2.80
C MET A 1 24.56 -45.97 3.91
N ILE A 2 25.23 -44.90 4.42
CA ILE A 2 24.73 -44.04 5.52
C ILE A 2 23.45 -43.28 5.12
N ILE A 3 23.42 -42.62 3.96
CA ILE A 3 22.26 -41.87 3.46
C ILE A 3 21.06 -42.78 3.23
N GLN A 4 21.28 -43.99 2.72
CA GLN A 4 20.21 -44.97 2.49
C GLN A 4 19.59 -45.45 3.81
N ASN A 5 20.41 -45.61 4.85
CA ASN A 5 19.94 -45.92 6.20
C ASN A 5 19.14 -44.77 6.82
N TYR A 6 19.57 -43.52 6.59
CA TYR A 6 18.80 -42.34 7.02
C TYR A 6 17.45 -42.24 6.30
N TRP A 7 17.42 -42.46 4.98
CA TRP A 7 16.22 -42.48 4.20
C TRP A 7 15.20 -43.50 4.66
N ASN A 8 15.66 -44.78 4.82
CA ASN A 8 14.82 -45.88 5.32
C ASN A 8 14.27 -45.60 6.73
N SER A 9 15.06 -44.94 7.58
CA SER A 9 14.63 -44.53 8.92
C SER A 9 13.56 -43.48 8.87
N VAL A 10 13.73 -42.44 8.04
CA VAL A 10 12.75 -41.33 7.84
C VAL A 10 11.43 -41.87 7.27
N TRP A 11 11.50 -42.67 6.22
CA TRP A 11 10.30 -43.21 5.54
C TRP A 11 9.49 -44.11 6.51
N ARG A 12 10.17 -44.97 7.24
CA ARG A 12 9.53 -45.86 8.23
C ARG A 12 8.90 -45.05 9.39
N ASN A 13 9.50 -43.93 9.79
CA ASN A 13 8.97 -43.05 10.80
C ASN A 13 7.73 -42.27 10.32
N LEU A 14 7.72 -41.79 9.07
CA LEU A 14 6.58 -41.12 8.44
C LEU A 14 5.37 -42.05 8.36
N MET A 15 5.56 -43.29 7.94
CA MET A 15 4.47 -44.24 7.72
C MET A 15 3.91 -44.85 9.01
N LYS A 16 4.72 -44.97 10.07
CA LYS A 16 4.26 -45.55 11.35
C LYS A 16 3.23 -44.66 12.09
N ARG A 17 3.26 -43.34 11.91
CA ARG A 17 2.34 -42.40 12.59
C ARG A 17 1.86 -41.33 11.67
N LYS A 18 1.02 -41.67 10.71
CA LYS A 18 0.52 -40.81 9.63
C LYS A 18 -0.09 -39.48 10.14
N GLY A 19 -0.91 -39.53 11.20
CA GLY A 19 -1.56 -38.31 11.74
C GLY A 19 -0.59 -37.27 12.31
N PHE A 20 0.45 -37.74 13.00
CA PHE A 20 1.47 -36.85 13.56
C PHE A 20 2.35 -36.23 12.45
N SER A 21 2.76 -37.04 11.47
CA SER A 21 3.55 -36.56 10.34
C SER A 21 2.73 -35.58 9.48
N PHE A 22 1.43 -35.84 9.29
CA PHE A 22 0.52 -34.95 8.59
C PHE A 22 0.42 -33.58 9.28
N ILE A 23 0.16 -33.54 10.59
CA ILE A 23 0.04 -32.28 11.33
C ILE A 23 1.33 -31.46 11.24
N ASN A 24 2.50 -32.12 11.35
CA ASN A 24 3.79 -31.45 11.24
C ASN A 24 4.04 -30.87 9.84
N ILE A 25 3.85 -31.69 8.81
CA ILE A 25 4.07 -31.28 7.42
C ILE A 25 3.07 -30.20 7.05
N PHE A 26 1.80 -30.37 7.40
CA PHE A 26 0.73 -29.41 7.10
C PHE A 26 0.96 -28.08 7.80
N GLY A 27 1.22 -28.07 9.11
CA GLY A 27 1.50 -26.84 9.86
C GLY A 27 2.73 -26.08 9.34
N LEU A 28 3.79 -26.85 8.96
CA LEU A 28 4.98 -26.27 8.36
C LEU A 28 4.70 -25.73 6.94
N ALA A 29 3.95 -26.46 6.12
CA ALA A 29 3.60 -26.09 4.77
C ALA A 29 2.74 -24.82 4.73
N VAL A 30 1.71 -24.73 5.57
CA VAL A 30 0.85 -23.54 5.68
C VAL A 30 1.66 -22.34 6.18
N GLY A 31 2.51 -22.52 7.21
CA GLY A 31 3.36 -21.45 7.71
C GLY A 31 4.37 -20.96 6.66
N MET A 32 5.01 -21.89 5.94
CA MET A 32 5.91 -21.55 4.84
C MET A 32 5.16 -20.87 3.68
N ALA A 33 4.01 -21.40 3.26
CA ALA A 33 3.22 -20.82 2.17
C ALA A 33 2.83 -19.36 2.49
N SER A 34 2.33 -19.14 3.70
CA SER A 34 1.94 -17.79 4.16
C SER A 34 3.12 -16.82 4.17
N ALA A 35 4.24 -17.24 4.74
CA ALA A 35 5.43 -16.41 4.82
C ALA A 35 6.05 -16.13 3.44
N LEU A 36 6.13 -17.15 2.58
CA LEU A 36 6.65 -16.99 1.23
C LEU A 36 5.76 -16.12 0.35
N LEU A 37 4.43 -16.20 0.51
CA LEU A 37 3.49 -15.33 -0.20
C LEU A 37 3.70 -13.86 0.18
N ILE A 38 3.88 -13.58 1.49
CA ILE A 38 4.23 -12.24 1.96
C ILE A 38 5.59 -11.80 1.41
N PHE A 39 6.61 -12.66 1.48
CA PHE A 39 7.94 -12.32 0.96
C PHE A 39 7.93 -12.10 -0.56
N THR A 40 7.07 -12.80 -1.30
CA THR A 40 6.89 -12.56 -2.74
C THR A 40 6.30 -11.16 -2.98
N TYR A 41 5.31 -10.76 -2.19
CA TYR A 41 4.74 -9.41 -2.25
C TYR A 41 5.78 -8.35 -1.84
N VAL A 42 6.48 -8.56 -0.74
CA VAL A 42 7.54 -7.66 -0.27
C VAL A 42 8.66 -7.53 -1.31
N ALA A 43 9.09 -8.63 -1.92
CA ALA A 43 10.07 -8.62 -2.98
C ALA A 43 9.61 -7.81 -4.20
N PHE A 44 8.32 -7.94 -4.56
CA PHE A 44 7.72 -7.14 -5.62
C PHE A 44 7.73 -5.64 -5.27
N GLU A 45 7.33 -5.25 -4.07
CA GLU A 45 7.32 -3.86 -3.62
C GLU A 45 8.74 -3.25 -3.57
N PHE A 46 9.76 -4.04 -3.24
CA PHE A 46 11.17 -3.61 -3.27
C PHE A 46 11.82 -3.71 -4.65
N SER A 47 11.15 -4.29 -5.64
CA SER A 47 11.68 -4.42 -7.01
C SER A 47 11.33 -3.24 -7.91
N PHE A 48 10.58 -2.24 -7.39
CA PHE A 48 10.19 -1.09 -8.19
C PHE A 48 11.39 -0.37 -8.78
N ASP A 49 11.32 -0.12 -10.09
CA ASP A 49 12.27 0.64 -10.91
C ASP A 49 13.71 0.10 -10.97
N LYS A 50 13.99 -1.06 -10.38
CA LYS A 50 15.31 -1.69 -10.41
C LYS A 50 15.64 -2.39 -11.73
N MET A 51 14.66 -2.48 -12.65
CA MET A 51 14.90 -3.04 -13.98
C MET A 51 15.76 -2.14 -14.87
N HIS A 52 16.00 -0.90 -14.49
CA HIS A 52 16.82 0.01 -15.24
C HIS A 52 18.31 -0.15 -14.92
N SER A 53 19.15 -0.32 -15.91
CA SER A 53 20.60 -0.56 -15.75
C SER A 53 21.34 0.58 -15.05
N LYS A 54 20.76 1.79 -15.07
CA LYS A 54 21.29 3.01 -14.45
C LYS A 54 20.52 3.43 -13.21
N SER A 55 19.65 2.56 -12.64
CA SER A 55 18.73 2.92 -11.55
C SER A 55 19.41 3.56 -10.35
N GLU A 56 20.64 3.12 -10.00
CA GLU A 56 21.42 3.66 -8.87
C GLU A 56 21.90 5.11 -9.08
N ARG A 57 21.97 5.57 -10.35
CA ARG A 57 22.45 6.91 -10.74
C ARG A 57 21.35 7.84 -11.24
N ILE A 58 20.11 7.34 -11.39
CA ILE A 58 18.96 8.15 -11.78
C ILE A 58 18.30 8.71 -10.53
N TYR A 59 18.04 10.00 -10.54
CA TYR A 59 17.35 10.71 -9.46
C TYR A 59 16.18 11.52 -9.99
N ARG A 60 15.06 11.51 -9.28
CA ARG A 60 13.96 12.43 -9.52
C ARG A 60 14.25 13.76 -8.82
N VAL A 61 14.02 14.86 -9.50
CA VAL A 61 14.19 16.21 -8.97
C VAL A 61 12.88 16.64 -8.30
N GLN A 62 12.88 16.74 -7.00
CA GLN A 62 11.79 17.28 -6.19
C GLN A 62 12.02 18.77 -5.96
N SER A 63 10.97 19.59 -6.02
CA SER A 63 11.05 21.00 -5.67
C SER A 63 10.84 21.20 -4.18
N THR A 64 11.69 22.01 -3.55
CA THR A 64 11.55 22.43 -2.15
C THR A 64 11.52 23.95 -2.05
N PHE A 65 10.64 24.48 -1.20
CA PHE A 65 10.50 25.90 -0.98
C PHE A 65 10.67 26.21 0.49
N HIS A 66 11.52 27.22 0.77
CA HIS A 66 11.83 27.60 2.13
C HIS A 66 11.56 29.10 2.36
N GLU A 67 11.02 29.44 3.53
CA GLU A 67 10.99 30.79 4.07
C GLU A 67 12.01 30.87 5.22
N GLY A 68 13.17 31.48 4.95
CA GLY A 68 14.32 31.37 5.83
C GLY A 68 14.82 29.94 5.95
N GLU A 69 14.85 29.39 7.16
CA GLU A 69 15.23 28.00 7.43
C GLU A 69 14.03 27.01 7.42
N VAL A 70 12.81 27.51 7.32
CA VAL A 70 11.60 26.70 7.42
C VAL A 70 11.20 26.18 6.03
N LEU A 71 11.12 24.86 5.88
CA LEU A 71 10.53 24.23 4.69
C LEU A 71 9.01 24.51 4.68
N THR A 72 8.54 25.22 3.68
CA THR A 72 7.11 25.56 3.53
C THR A 72 6.39 24.55 2.66
N ASP A 73 7.02 24.11 1.57
CA ASP A 73 6.42 23.18 0.61
C ASP A 73 7.48 22.26 0.03
N ASP A 74 7.10 21.00 -0.26
CA ASP A 74 7.88 20.05 -1.03
C ASP A 74 7.00 19.25 -1.98
N TRP A 75 7.43 19.17 -3.26
CA TRP A 75 6.66 18.55 -4.33
C TRP A 75 7.47 17.50 -5.06
N ALA A 76 6.77 16.45 -5.47
CA ALA A 76 7.32 15.39 -6.31
C ALA A 76 7.69 15.90 -7.71
N THR A 77 7.10 17.01 -8.14
CA THR A 77 7.29 17.66 -9.44
C THR A 77 8.33 18.77 -9.37
N SER A 78 8.78 19.18 -10.54
CA SER A 78 9.71 20.28 -10.74
C SER A 78 9.23 21.18 -11.87
N SER A 79 9.83 22.37 -11.99
CA SER A 79 9.56 23.26 -13.11
C SER A 79 10.09 22.70 -14.43
N PHE A 80 9.43 23.04 -15.50
CA PHE A 80 9.83 22.65 -16.87
C PHE A 80 11.25 23.09 -17.24
N GLY A 81 11.73 24.24 -16.73
CA GLY A 81 13.07 24.74 -16.99
C GLY A 81 14.20 24.06 -16.21
N TYR A 82 13.90 23.24 -15.19
CA TYR A 82 14.95 22.70 -14.30
C TYR A 82 15.92 21.76 -15.03
N GLY A 83 15.42 20.81 -15.80
CA GLY A 83 16.25 19.77 -16.40
C GLY A 83 17.39 20.31 -17.27
N SER A 84 17.06 21.18 -18.21
CA SER A 84 18.05 21.81 -19.11
C SER A 84 19.01 22.72 -18.37
N ALA A 85 18.47 23.59 -17.48
CA ALA A 85 19.30 24.54 -16.74
C ALA A 85 20.25 23.83 -15.76
N MET A 86 19.81 22.74 -15.12
CA MET A 86 20.67 21.95 -14.25
C MET A 86 21.79 21.26 -15.04
N GLN A 87 21.50 20.67 -16.19
CA GLN A 87 22.52 20.03 -17.00
C GLN A 87 23.55 21.05 -17.54
N GLU A 88 23.11 22.24 -17.93
CA GLU A 88 24.01 23.27 -18.49
C GLU A 88 24.87 23.94 -17.43
N ASN A 89 24.40 24.09 -16.20
CA ASN A 89 25.05 24.92 -15.18
C ASN A 89 25.65 24.16 -13.99
N LEU A 90 25.23 22.89 -13.75
CA LEU A 90 25.68 22.10 -12.62
C LEU A 90 26.54 20.92 -13.08
N ALA A 91 27.75 20.82 -12.57
CA ALA A 91 28.64 19.70 -12.87
C ALA A 91 28.11 18.40 -12.26
N GLY A 92 28.33 17.28 -12.96
CA GLY A 92 27.96 15.96 -12.48
C GLY A 92 26.60 15.43 -12.97
N ILE A 93 25.90 16.19 -13.82
CA ILE A 93 24.68 15.75 -14.50
C ILE A 93 25.04 15.33 -15.91
N GLU A 94 24.96 14.03 -16.16
CA GLU A 94 25.33 13.40 -17.43
C GLU A 94 24.22 13.59 -18.47
N ASP A 95 22.96 13.35 -18.07
CA ASP A 95 21.78 13.49 -18.93
C ASP A 95 20.54 13.78 -18.09
N TYR A 96 19.44 14.19 -18.73
CA TYR A 96 18.15 14.38 -18.07
C TYR A 96 17.00 13.99 -18.98
N THR A 97 15.84 13.81 -18.36
CA THR A 97 14.56 13.72 -19.06
C THR A 97 13.46 14.32 -18.20
N ARG A 98 12.55 15.05 -18.84
CA ARG A 98 11.31 15.51 -18.22
C ARG A 98 10.18 14.65 -18.74
N VAL A 99 9.29 14.27 -17.85
CA VAL A 99 8.03 13.64 -18.19
C VAL A 99 6.94 14.48 -17.57
N GLY A 100 6.11 15.09 -18.39
CA GLY A 100 5.10 16.03 -17.91
C GLY A 100 3.72 15.70 -18.46
N CYS A 101 2.72 15.89 -17.61
CA CYS A 101 1.33 15.87 -18.00
C CYS A 101 0.79 17.29 -17.79
N ILE A 102 0.66 18.07 -18.85
CA ILE A 102 0.07 19.39 -18.73
C ILE A 102 -1.43 19.22 -18.51
N ILE A 103 -1.85 19.31 -17.24
CA ILE A 103 -3.23 19.56 -16.77
C ILE A 103 -4.27 18.47 -17.04
N GLN A 104 -4.10 17.53 -17.97
CA GLN A 104 -5.10 16.47 -18.20
C GLN A 104 -4.47 15.10 -18.45
N PRO A 105 -4.60 14.19 -17.49
CA PRO A 105 -4.15 12.81 -17.68
C PRO A 105 -5.04 12.02 -18.66
N GLU A 106 -6.25 12.52 -18.96
CA GLU A 106 -7.21 11.90 -19.87
C GLU A 106 -7.51 12.84 -21.02
N GLN A 107 -7.37 12.36 -22.26
CA GLN A 107 -7.66 13.15 -23.48
C GLN A 107 -8.43 12.29 -24.48
N LEU A 108 -9.17 12.96 -25.40
CA LEU A 108 -9.74 12.30 -26.55
C LEU A 108 -8.64 12.08 -27.61
N VAL A 109 -8.46 10.84 -28.03
CA VAL A 109 -7.53 10.46 -29.08
C VAL A 109 -8.31 9.91 -30.27
N LYS A 110 -8.08 10.48 -31.47
CA LYS A 110 -8.81 10.13 -32.68
C LYS A 110 -7.90 9.55 -33.74
N TYR A 111 -8.37 8.46 -34.38
CA TYR A 111 -7.80 7.86 -35.59
C TYR A 111 -8.94 7.52 -36.56
N GLY A 112 -9.01 8.16 -37.72
CA GLY A 112 -10.14 8.00 -38.64
C GLY A 112 -11.47 8.36 -37.97
N GLU A 113 -12.39 7.42 -37.94
CA GLU A 113 -13.69 7.57 -37.27
C GLU A 113 -13.66 7.14 -35.80
N LEU A 114 -12.60 6.45 -35.37
CA LEU A 114 -12.44 5.99 -33.98
C LEU A 114 -11.99 7.15 -33.10
N CYS A 115 -12.80 7.54 -32.11
CA CYS A 115 -12.50 8.57 -31.13
C CYS A 115 -12.73 8.00 -29.73
N LEU A 116 -11.65 7.82 -28.95
CA LEU A 116 -11.73 7.22 -27.62
C LEU A 116 -11.09 8.14 -26.60
N ARG A 117 -11.59 8.08 -25.37
CA ARG A 117 -10.94 8.69 -24.22
C ARG A 117 -9.80 7.79 -23.78
N GLU A 118 -8.60 8.34 -23.69
CA GLU A 118 -7.40 7.64 -23.29
C GLU A 118 -6.75 8.32 -22.07
N ASN A 119 -6.15 7.51 -21.23
CA ASN A 119 -5.36 7.93 -20.08
C ASN A 119 -3.88 7.57 -20.28
N GLY A 120 -3.04 8.04 -19.36
CA GLY A 120 -1.61 7.77 -19.42
C GLY A 120 -0.94 8.45 -20.61
N ILE A 121 -1.29 9.71 -20.88
CA ILE A 121 -0.70 10.53 -21.91
C ILE A 121 0.27 11.49 -21.24
N ALA A 122 1.54 11.50 -21.68
CA ALA A 122 2.55 12.43 -21.19
C ALA A 122 3.44 12.94 -22.31
N TYR A 123 4.00 14.14 -22.10
CA TYR A 123 5.09 14.65 -22.91
C TYR A 123 6.43 14.19 -22.34
N ALA A 124 7.35 13.73 -23.17
CA ALA A 124 8.65 13.26 -22.73
C ALA A 124 9.78 13.79 -23.62
N ASP A 125 10.92 14.10 -23.01
CA ASP A 125 12.14 14.46 -23.73
C ASP A 125 12.76 13.24 -24.47
N PRO A 126 13.59 13.45 -25.48
CA PRO A 126 14.35 12.38 -26.14
C PRO A 126 15.24 11.57 -25.17
N GLY A 127 15.61 12.16 -24.03
CA GLY A 127 16.32 11.52 -22.92
C GLY A 127 15.60 10.36 -22.29
N PHE A 128 14.29 10.26 -22.44
CA PHE A 128 13.48 9.23 -21.78
C PHE A 128 14.00 7.81 -22.02
N PHE A 129 14.17 7.44 -23.28
CA PHE A 129 14.70 6.11 -23.64
C PHE A 129 16.22 5.96 -23.46
N ARG A 130 16.96 7.05 -23.18
CA ARG A 130 18.38 6.98 -22.80
C ARG A 130 18.58 6.74 -21.31
N LEU A 131 17.69 7.29 -20.47
CA LEU A 131 17.71 7.09 -19.02
C LEU A 131 17.06 5.78 -18.63
N PHE A 132 15.88 5.49 -19.19
CA PHE A 132 15.07 4.34 -18.85
C PHE A 132 15.17 3.22 -19.88
N ASP A 133 15.32 1.98 -19.41
CA ASP A 133 15.47 0.79 -20.26
C ASP A 133 14.13 0.18 -20.69
N PHE A 134 13.07 1.00 -20.87
CA PHE A 134 11.84 0.49 -21.44
C PHE A 134 12.06 -0.07 -22.85
N GLU A 135 11.46 -1.23 -23.14
CA GLU A 135 11.64 -1.95 -24.38
C GLU A 135 10.85 -1.27 -25.52
N LEU A 136 11.56 -0.81 -26.54
CA LEU A 136 10.98 -0.27 -27.78
C LEU A 136 10.92 -1.40 -28.80
N LEU A 137 9.70 -1.78 -29.22
CA LEU A 137 9.45 -2.87 -30.17
C LEU A 137 9.63 -2.43 -31.62
N LYS A 138 9.26 -1.17 -31.92
CA LYS A 138 9.43 -0.52 -33.22
C LYS A 138 9.86 0.93 -33.02
N GLY A 139 10.60 1.46 -33.96
CA GLY A 139 11.14 2.82 -33.93
C GLY A 139 12.59 2.85 -33.45
N ASP A 140 13.19 4.02 -33.47
CA ASP A 140 14.58 4.24 -33.03
C ASP A 140 14.62 5.03 -31.72
N ARG A 141 15.32 4.51 -30.73
CA ARG A 141 15.41 5.08 -29.36
C ARG A 141 15.99 6.50 -29.32
N ALA A 142 16.81 6.85 -30.26
CA ALA A 142 17.46 8.16 -30.31
C ALA A 142 16.57 9.25 -30.93
N SER A 143 15.71 8.89 -31.88
CA SER A 143 14.96 9.85 -32.70
C SER A 143 13.44 9.85 -32.51
N CYS A 144 12.86 8.82 -31.88
CA CYS A 144 11.40 8.67 -31.81
C CYS A 144 10.65 9.77 -31.04
N LEU A 145 11.33 10.60 -30.23
CA LEU A 145 10.77 11.75 -29.51
C LEU A 145 11.57 13.04 -29.73
N SER A 146 12.38 13.10 -30.81
CA SER A 146 13.31 14.22 -31.06
C SER A 146 12.65 15.42 -31.73
N MET A 147 11.62 15.19 -32.54
CA MET A 147 10.96 16.24 -33.34
C MET A 147 9.56 16.54 -32.77
N PRO A 148 9.03 17.74 -32.99
CA PRO A 148 7.66 18.05 -32.61
C PRO A 148 6.65 17.11 -33.26
N CYS A 149 5.51 16.91 -32.60
CA CYS A 149 4.39 16.11 -33.09
C CYS A 149 4.77 14.65 -33.39
N GLN A 150 5.70 14.07 -32.62
CA GLN A 150 5.99 12.65 -32.57
C GLN A 150 5.31 12.02 -31.37
N VAL A 151 4.89 10.76 -31.50
CA VAL A 151 4.30 9.98 -30.39
C VAL A 151 4.79 8.54 -30.43
N VAL A 152 5.19 8.03 -29.24
CA VAL A 152 5.42 6.61 -28.99
C VAL A 152 4.21 6.05 -28.22
N ILE A 153 3.69 4.91 -28.64
CA ILE A 153 2.53 4.27 -28.07
C ILE A 153 2.86 2.88 -27.54
N THR A 154 2.09 2.37 -26.58
CA THR A 154 2.25 0.98 -26.12
C THR A 154 1.69 -0.02 -27.15
N GLU A 155 2.13 -1.27 -27.05
CA GLU A 155 1.66 -2.37 -27.91
C GLU A 155 0.13 -2.53 -27.80
N ARG A 156 -0.45 -2.40 -26.62
CA ARG A 156 -1.89 -2.45 -26.38
C ARG A 156 -2.63 -1.35 -27.12
N ILE A 157 -2.12 -0.13 -27.10
CA ILE A 157 -2.68 1.00 -27.85
C ILE A 157 -2.53 0.79 -29.36
N ALA A 158 -1.38 0.29 -29.80
CA ALA A 158 -1.18 -0.05 -31.21
C ALA A 158 -2.24 -1.04 -31.70
N ARG A 159 -2.48 -2.12 -30.97
CA ARG A 159 -3.53 -3.10 -31.31
C ARG A 159 -4.95 -2.52 -31.25
N LYS A 160 -5.22 -1.61 -30.30
CA LYS A 160 -6.53 -0.99 -30.10
C LYS A 160 -6.95 -0.10 -31.26
N TYR A 161 -6.02 0.71 -31.78
CA TYR A 161 -6.30 1.67 -32.85
C TYR A 161 -6.04 1.14 -34.25
N PHE A 162 -5.01 0.32 -34.42
CA PHE A 162 -4.52 -0.10 -35.74
C PHE A 162 -4.72 -1.59 -36.01
N ARG A 163 -5.15 -2.38 -35.01
CA ARG A 163 -5.33 -3.83 -35.12
C ARG A 163 -4.04 -4.50 -35.61
N ASP A 164 -4.04 -5.04 -36.84
CA ASP A 164 -2.90 -5.73 -37.46
C ASP A 164 -2.09 -4.81 -38.39
N GLU A 165 -2.50 -3.55 -38.60
CA GLU A 165 -1.76 -2.59 -39.42
C GLU A 165 -0.51 -2.10 -38.66
N ASP A 166 0.53 -1.74 -39.46
CA ASP A 166 1.70 -1.08 -38.86
C ASP A 166 1.33 0.34 -38.37
N PRO A 167 1.48 0.63 -37.09
CA PRO A 167 1.14 1.93 -36.56
C PRO A 167 2.18 3.02 -36.89
N VAL A 168 3.44 2.67 -37.20
CA VAL A 168 4.50 3.62 -37.47
C VAL A 168 4.19 4.42 -38.75
N GLY A 169 4.29 5.75 -38.68
CA GLY A 169 3.94 6.67 -39.75
C GLY A 169 2.47 7.08 -39.81
N LYS A 170 1.61 6.47 -38.98
CA LYS A 170 0.18 6.87 -38.88
C LYS A 170 0.02 8.08 -37.96
N ILE A 171 -1.05 8.86 -38.18
CA ILE A 171 -1.31 10.09 -37.43
C ILE A 171 -2.45 9.87 -36.44
N LEU A 172 -2.18 10.17 -35.16
CA LEU A 172 -3.17 10.27 -34.08
C LEU A 172 -3.46 11.75 -33.79
N ILE A 173 -4.71 12.07 -33.53
CA ILE A 173 -5.14 13.44 -33.19
C ILE A 173 -5.50 13.45 -31.70
N PHE A 174 -4.79 14.27 -30.92
CA PHE A 174 -5.01 14.49 -29.50
C PHE A 174 -5.78 15.79 -29.28
N ASN A 175 -6.83 15.75 -28.49
CA ASN A 175 -7.55 16.94 -28.04
C ASN A 175 -7.04 17.33 -26.65
N SER A 176 -6.22 18.39 -26.58
CA SER A 176 -5.68 18.93 -25.32
C SER A 176 -6.26 20.30 -25.02
N ASN A 177 -5.99 20.82 -23.80
CA ASN A 177 -6.32 22.21 -23.43
C ASN A 177 -5.65 23.25 -24.33
N MET A 178 -4.57 22.89 -25.01
CA MET A 178 -3.88 23.75 -25.98
C MET A 178 -4.41 23.63 -27.41
N GLY A 179 -5.51 22.89 -27.60
CA GLY A 179 -6.11 22.62 -28.90
C GLY A 179 -5.83 21.22 -29.44
N LYS A 180 -6.15 21.03 -30.71
CA LYS A 180 -5.94 19.75 -31.41
C LYS A 180 -4.49 19.63 -31.85
N VAL A 181 -3.82 18.55 -31.44
CA VAL A 181 -2.44 18.24 -31.84
C VAL A 181 -2.45 16.94 -32.64
N SER A 182 -1.94 16.99 -33.87
CA SER A 182 -1.78 15.82 -34.75
C SER A 182 -0.38 15.30 -34.62
N CYS A 183 -0.20 14.07 -34.12
CA CYS A 183 1.11 13.45 -33.91
C CYS A 183 1.27 12.20 -34.75
N GLU A 184 2.44 12.07 -35.36
CA GLU A 184 2.87 10.87 -36.08
C GLU A 184 3.37 9.80 -35.07
N VAL A 185 2.90 8.58 -35.20
CA VAL A 185 3.43 7.44 -34.45
C VAL A 185 4.82 7.10 -34.96
N THR A 186 5.83 7.31 -34.13
CA THR A 186 7.25 7.10 -34.47
C THR A 186 7.83 5.87 -33.78
N GLY A 187 7.10 5.28 -32.86
CA GLY A 187 7.54 4.09 -32.15
C GLY A 187 6.42 3.34 -31.44
N VAL A 188 6.68 2.07 -31.21
CA VAL A 188 5.83 1.20 -30.38
C VAL A 188 6.67 0.64 -29.25
N MET A 189 6.29 0.88 -28.02
CA MET A 189 6.93 0.33 -26.82
C MET A 189 6.10 -0.81 -26.22
N LYS A 190 6.79 -1.71 -25.53
CA LYS A 190 6.13 -2.74 -24.72
C LYS A 190 5.40 -2.10 -23.55
N GLU A 191 4.38 -2.78 -23.03
CA GLU A 191 3.72 -2.33 -21.79
C GLU A 191 4.74 -2.16 -20.67
N MET A 192 4.65 -1.02 -19.96
CA MET A 192 5.54 -0.77 -18.82
C MET A 192 5.28 -1.79 -17.71
N PRO A 193 6.32 -2.33 -17.07
CA PRO A 193 6.17 -3.35 -16.03
C PRO A 193 5.37 -2.82 -14.83
N SER A 194 4.57 -3.68 -14.21
CA SER A 194 3.72 -3.32 -13.07
C SER A 194 4.50 -2.90 -11.79
N ASN A 195 5.81 -3.13 -11.76
CA ASN A 195 6.74 -2.67 -10.74
C ASN A 195 7.56 -1.44 -11.18
N SER A 196 7.01 -0.61 -12.02
CA SER A 196 7.52 0.74 -12.29
C SER A 196 6.61 1.79 -11.63
N HIS A 197 7.17 2.95 -11.26
CA HIS A 197 6.38 4.11 -10.87
C HIS A 197 5.95 4.95 -12.08
N ILE A 198 6.41 4.60 -13.30
CA ILE A 198 6.08 5.26 -14.55
C ILE A 198 5.15 4.37 -15.36
N HIS A 199 3.93 4.85 -15.65
CA HIS A 199 2.92 4.13 -16.43
C HIS A 199 2.25 5.06 -17.44
N TYR A 200 2.79 5.10 -18.66
CA TYR A 200 2.21 5.87 -19.75
C TYR A 200 1.85 4.98 -20.94
N ASN A 201 0.72 5.28 -21.55
CA ASN A 201 0.24 4.61 -22.76
C ASN A 201 0.71 5.33 -24.02
N PHE A 202 0.90 6.65 -23.90
CA PHE A 202 1.34 7.54 -24.98
C PHE A 202 2.43 8.46 -24.43
N LEU A 203 3.54 8.52 -25.15
CA LEU A 203 4.61 9.49 -24.91
C LEU A 203 4.70 10.42 -26.13
N LEU A 204 4.24 11.66 -25.95
CA LEU A 204 4.36 12.71 -26.96
C LEU A 204 5.72 13.39 -26.82
N SER A 205 6.30 13.78 -27.93
CA SER A 205 7.55 14.53 -27.89
C SER A 205 7.39 15.84 -27.13
N TYR A 206 8.27 16.11 -26.19
CA TYR A 206 8.33 17.35 -25.42
C TYR A 206 8.54 18.60 -26.31
N ALA A 207 9.21 18.44 -27.45
CA ALA A 207 9.41 19.48 -28.45
C ALA A 207 8.08 19.98 -29.09
N THR A 208 6.97 19.26 -28.89
CA THR A 208 5.63 19.69 -29.34
C THR A 208 5.11 20.85 -28.51
N LEU A 209 5.56 20.99 -27.26
CA LEU A 209 5.16 22.09 -26.39
C LEU A 209 5.74 23.43 -26.89
N PRO A 210 5.00 24.56 -26.74
CA PRO A 210 5.55 25.87 -27.06
C PRO A 210 6.84 26.16 -26.28
N LYS A 211 7.78 26.87 -26.88
CA LYS A 211 9.08 27.15 -26.23
C LYS A 211 8.95 27.82 -24.88
N TRP A 212 8.01 28.75 -24.75
CA TRP A 212 7.76 29.42 -23.48
C TRP A 212 7.31 28.43 -22.35
N VAL A 213 6.67 27.32 -22.69
CA VAL A 213 6.37 26.25 -21.72
C VAL A 213 7.61 25.46 -21.40
N GLN A 214 8.42 25.09 -22.40
CA GLN A 214 9.61 24.26 -22.23
C GLN A 214 10.65 24.89 -21.29
N GLU A 215 10.71 26.22 -21.23
CA GLU A 215 11.69 26.98 -20.45
C GLU A 215 11.08 27.64 -19.19
N TYR A 216 9.83 27.34 -18.90
CA TYR A 216 9.08 28.00 -17.84
C TYR A 216 9.54 27.55 -16.45
N TRP A 217 9.80 28.51 -15.55
CA TRP A 217 10.29 28.21 -14.21
C TRP A 217 9.23 28.25 -13.13
N TYR A 218 8.10 28.86 -13.38
CA TYR A 218 7.05 29.10 -12.39
C TYR A 218 6.14 27.89 -12.14
N LYS A 219 5.79 27.12 -13.21
CA LYS A 219 4.93 25.96 -13.10
C LYS A 219 5.73 24.68 -12.83
N HIS A 220 5.41 24.01 -11.74
CA HIS A 220 6.03 22.77 -11.32
C HIS A 220 5.14 21.57 -11.68
N GLU A 221 5.00 21.30 -12.97
CA GLU A 221 4.11 20.26 -13.51
C GLU A 221 4.86 19.14 -14.25
N ALA A 222 6.20 19.10 -14.15
CA ALA A 222 7.02 18.08 -14.78
C ALA A 222 7.69 17.17 -13.74
N TYR A 223 7.77 15.89 -14.03
CA TYR A 223 8.66 14.97 -13.34
C TYR A 223 10.02 15.00 -14.05
N THR A 224 10.98 15.66 -13.47
CA THR A 224 12.34 15.74 -14.01
C THR A 224 13.20 14.64 -13.40
N TYR A 225 13.84 13.87 -14.24
CA TYR A 225 14.83 12.86 -13.84
C TYR A 225 16.20 13.26 -14.38
N VAL A 226 17.21 13.14 -13.55
CA VAL A 226 18.61 13.43 -13.89
C VAL A 226 19.45 12.17 -13.71
N LEU A 227 20.36 11.95 -14.65
CA LEU A 227 21.38 10.92 -14.55
C LEU A 227 22.67 11.56 -14.03
N LEU A 228 23.12 11.13 -12.86
CA LEU A 228 24.37 11.61 -12.29
C LEU A 228 25.55 10.76 -12.79
N ASP A 229 26.71 11.37 -12.92
CA ASP A 229 27.98 10.67 -13.18
C ASP A 229 28.36 9.77 -11.98
N SER A 230 28.02 10.21 -10.77
CA SER A 230 28.29 9.50 -9.53
C SER A 230 27.24 9.85 -8.46
N PRO A 231 26.79 8.88 -7.65
CA PRO A 231 25.82 9.13 -6.55
C PRO A 231 26.31 10.15 -5.52
N GLU A 232 27.60 10.29 -5.32
CA GLU A 232 28.21 11.23 -4.36
C GLU A 232 27.96 12.70 -4.73
N ARG A 233 27.71 13.01 -6.02
CA ARG A 233 27.41 14.37 -6.49
C ARG A 233 26.08 14.91 -6.02
N LYS A 234 25.21 14.06 -5.52
CA LYS A 234 23.85 14.42 -5.07
C LYS A 234 23.84 15.66 -4.16
N GLU A 235 24.59 15.61 -3.07
CA GLU A 235 24.60 16.71 -2.09
C GLU A 235 25.22 18.00 -2.62
N GLU A 236 26.19 17.89 -3.54
CA GLU A 236 26.82 19.04 -4.19
C GLU A 236 25.82 19.78 -5.07
N ILE A 237 25.05 19.02 -5.87
CA ILE A 237 24.01 19.56 -6.75
C ILE A 237 22.89 20.20 -5.96
N GLU A 238 22.41 19.54 -4.91
CA GLU A 238 21.35 20.08 -4.02
C GLU A 238 21.78 21.41 -3.38
N ARG A 239 23.05 21.54 -2.96
CA ARG A 239 23.59 22.77 -2.37
C ARG A 239 23.82 23.89 -3.41
N ALA A 240 24.14 23.53 -4.64
CA ALA A 240 24.40 24.50 -5.70
C ALA A 240 23.11 25.04 -6.37
N PHE A 241 22.02 24.26 -6.32
CA PHE A 241 20.78 24.60 -7.01
C PHE A 241 20.16 25.95 -6.59
N PRO A 242 20.12 26.36 -5.31
CA PRO A 242 19.53 27.65 -4.93
C PRO A 242 20.19 28.84 -5.66
N GLN A 243 21.51 28.81 -5.89
CA GLN A 243 22.20 29.87 -6.63
C GLN A 243 21.81 29.88 -8.12
N LEU A 244 21.56 28.68 -8.69
CA LEU A 244 21.06 28.56 -10.06
C LEU A 244 19.63 29.14 -10.15
N ALA A 245 18.76 28.79 -9.18
CA ALA A 245 17.39 29.25 -9.17
C ALA A 245 17.26 30.79 -9.11
N GLU A 246 18.16 31.47 -8.38
CA GLU A 246 18.17 32.94 -8.28
C GLU A 246 18.31 33.63 -9.64
N LYS A 247 18.95 33.00 -10.64
CA LYS A 247 19.09 33.57 -11.99
C LYS A 247 17.75 33.59 -12.75
N TYR A 248 16.82 32.69 -12.40
CA TYR A 248 15.58 32.47 -13.14
C TYR A 248 14.32 32.88 -12.37
N LYS A 249 14.47 33.34 -11.12
CA LYS A 249 13.39 33.93 -10.33
C LYS A 249 12.97 35.27 -10.91
N THR A 250 12.05 35.25 -11.83
CA THR A 250 11.55 36.48 -12.46
C THR A 250 10.23 36.99 -11.87
N GLU A 251 9.52 36.14 -11.11
CA GLU A 251 8.18 36.49 -10.60
C GLU A 251 8.20 36.97 -9.14
N GLU A 252 7.45 38.05 -8.89
CA GLU A 252 7.42 38.70 -7.55
C GLU A 252 6.94 37.81 -6.42
N ALA A 253 5.98 36.92 -6.72
CA ALA A 253 5.35 36.06 -5.73
C ALA A 253 6.28 35.02 -5.10
N LEU A 254 7.31 34.61 -5.83
CA LEU A 254 8.28 33.60 -5.38
C LEU A 254 9.65 34.19 -5.05
N LYS A 255 9.85 35.51 -5.22
CA LYS A 255 11.12 36.20 -4.93
C LYS A 255 11.56 36.04 -3.47
N ASN A 256 10.61 35.98 -2.53
CA ASN A 256 10.87 35.91 -1.11
C ASN A 256 11.13 34.49 -0.59
N LYS A 257 10.92 33.45 -1.41
CA LYS A 257 11.21 32.05 -1.04
C LYS A 257 12.57 31.63 -1.57
N THR A 258 13.29 30.83 -0.81
CA THR A 258 14.47 30.12 -1.30
C THR A 258 13.99 28.85 -2.01
N TRP A 259 14.36 28.71 -3.27
CA TRP A 259 14.07 27.52 -4.06
C TRP A 259 15.21 26.54 -3.93
N GLY A 260 14.88 25.32 -3.57
CA GLY A 260 15.81 24.21 -3.49
C GLY A 260 15.30 23.03 -4.29
N VAL A 261 16.16 22.03 -4.41
CA VAL A 261 15.80 20.72 -4.91
C VAL A 261 16.28 19.65 -3.95
N ARG A 262 15.53 18.55 -3.93
CA ARG A 262 15.97 17.30 -3.32
C ARG A 262 16.02 16.24 -4.42
N LEU A 263 17.15 15.56 -4.53
CA LEU A 263 17.33 14.49 -5.50
C LEU A 263 16.92 13.17 -4.86
N GLU A 264 15.80 12.63 -5.30
CA GLU A 264 15.26 11.37 -4.80
C GLU A 264 15.76 10.21 -5.66
N PRO A 265 16.47 9.21 -5.08
CA PRO A 265 16.91 8.03 -5.84
C PRO A 265 15.71 7.30 -6.46
N LEU A 266 15.84 6.90 -7.73
CA LEU A 266 14.80 6.24 -8.50
C LEU A 266 14.19 5.04 -7.75
N GLU A 267 15.03 4.17 -7.19
CA GLU A 267 14.62 2.95 -6.48
C GLU A 267 13.86 3.19 -5.18
N LYS A 268 13.87 4.43 -4.67
CA LYS A 268 13.21 4.80 -3.41
C LYS A 268 11.88 5.51 -3.62
N ILE A 269 11.58 5.97 -4.83
CA ILE A 269 10.37 6.76 -5.13
C ILE A 269 9.12 6.06 -4.64
N HIS A 270 8.98 4.77 -4.94
CA HIS A 270 7.77 4.00 -4.62
C HIS A 270 7.47 3.88 -3.12
N LEU A 271 8.49 3.78 -2.28
CA LEU A 271 8.35 3.51 -0.83
C LEU A 271 8.60 4.72 0.06
N ASN A 272 9.05 5.84 -0.50
CA ASN A 272 9.19 7.09 0.26
C ASN A 272 7.82 7.71 0.59
N PRO A 273 7.74 8.60 1.59
CA PRO A 273 6.51 9.32 1.90
C PRO A 273 5.92 10.01 0.67
N GLN A 274 4.60 10.03 0.58
CA GLN A 274 3.90 10.72 -0.50
C GLN A 274 4.07 12.24 -0.34
N LEU A 275 4.52 12.87 -1.41
CA LEU A 275 4.62 14.33 -1.53
C LEU A 275 3.39 14.88 -2.26
N GLY A 276 3.28 16.21 -2.30
CA GLY A 276 2.32 16.86 -3.20
C GLY A 276 2.61 16.51 -4.66
N TYR A 277 1.58 16.34 -5.47
CA TYR A 277 1.65 16.06 -6.91
C TYR A 277 2.37 14.76 -7.31
N GLU A 278 2.21 13.71 -6.55
CA GLU A 278 2.66 12.39 -6.98
C GLU A 278 1.79 11.83 -8.10
N ALA A 279 2.42 11.27 -9.14
CA ALA A 279 1.71 10.70 -10.29
C ALA A 279 0.88 9.47 -9.92
N GLU A 280 1.36 8.65 -8.99
CA GLU A 280 0.74 7.40 -8.57
C GLU A 280 0.69 7.27 -7.04
N LEU A 281 -0.23 6.42 -6.57
CA LEU A 281 -0.27 6.04 -5.16
C LEU A 281 0.98 5.23 -4.81
N LYS A 282 1.75 5.73 -3.87
CA LYS A 282 2.97 5.09 -3.36
C LYS A 282 2.66 3.89 -2.46
N GLY A 283 3.61 2.97 -2.38
CA GLY A 283 3.59 1.89 -1.41
C GLY A 283 3.77 2.41 0.01
N ASN A 284 3.12 1.75 0.97
CA ASN A 284 3.26 2.10 2.38
C ASN A 284 4.43 1.35 3.01
N HIS A 285 5.58 2.00 3.15
CA HIS A 285 6.80 1.42 3.74
C HIS A 285 6.55 0.80 5.13
N SER A 286 5.78 1.47 6.00
CA SER A 286 5.48 0.96 7.34
C SER A 286 4.62 -0.30 7.29
N ALA A 287 3.68 -0.39 6.35
CA ALA A 287 2.88 -1.59 6.12
C ALA A 287 3.74 -2.76 5.64
N ILE A 288 4.69 -2.52 4.74
CA ILE A 288 5.62 -3.55 4.24
C ILE A 288 6.49 -4.09 5.37
N ILE A 289 7.04 -3.21 6.21
CA ILE A 289 7.82 -3.62 7.39
C ILE A 289 6.96 -4.47 8.34
N ALA A 290 5.71 -4.07 8.60
CA ALA A 290 4.81 -4.85 9.43
C ALA A 290 4.53 -6.25 8.84
N LEU A 291 4.37 -6.35 7.51
CA LEU A 291 4.21 -7.63 6.82
C LEU A 291 5.46 -8.51 6.93
N ILE A 292 6.67 -7.94 6.80
CA ILE A 292 7.93 -8.68 7.00
C ILE A 292 7.99 -9.28 8.41
N PHE A 293 7.71 -8.47 9.45
CA PHE A 293 7.67 -8.96 10.81
C PHE A 293 6.59 -10.04 11.01
N GLY A 294 5.42 -9.88 10.39
CA GLY A 294 4.36 -10.87 10.38
C GLY A 294 4.80 -12.19 9.75
N ALA A 295 5.44 -12.15 8.57
CA ALA A 295 5.96 -13.33 7.88
C ALA A 295 7.01 -14.07 8.71
N ILE A 296 7.97 -13.34 9.28
CA ILE A 296 8.99 -13.91 10.17
C ILE A 296 8.33 -14.52 11.41
N ALA A 297 7.35 -13.87 12.03
CA ALA A 297 6.63 -14.39 13.18
C ALA A 297 5.91 -15.70 12.85
N ILE A 298 5.23 -15.79 11.70
CA ILE A 298 4.55 -17.01 11.26
C ILE A 298 5.55 -18.16 11.04
N LEU A 299 6.70 -17.90 10.41
CA LEU A 299 7.75 -18.90 10.24
C LEU A 299 8.29 -19.38 11.57
N ILE A 300 8.58 -18.48 12.50
CA ILE A 300 9.05 -18.81 13.84
C ILE A 300 8.01 -19.67 14.56
N ILE A 301 6.73 -19.31 14.50
CA ILE A 301 5.62 -20.08 15.07
C ILE A 301 5.58 -21.49 14.46
N ALA A 302 5.70 -21.62 13.13
CA ALA A 302 5.69 -22.89 12.44
C ALA A 302 6.90 -23.77 12.83
N TRP A 303 8.11 -23.22 12.91
CA TRP A 303 9.30 -23.93 13.36
C TRP A 303 9.23 -24.32 14.83
N ILE A 304 8.77 -23.42 15.71
CA ILE A 304 8.56 -23.72 17.13
C ILE A 304 7.57 -24.87 17.29
N ASN A 305 6.48 -24.83 16.53
CA ASN A 305 5.51 -25.92 16.54
C ASN A 305 6.15 -27.26 16.15
N TYR A 306 6.88 -27.28 15.02
CA TYR A 306 7.64 -28.46 14.59
C TYR A 306 8.61 -28.93 15.65
N ILE A 307 9.38 -28.03 16.26
CA ILE A 307 10.36 -28.37 17.32
C ILE A 307 9.64 -28.96 18.54
N ASN A 308 8.58 -28.34 19.00
CA ASN A 308 7.79 -28.80 20.15
C ASN A 308 7.29 -30.24 19.93
N LEU A 309 6.78 -30.51 18.72
CA LEU A 309 6.29 -31.84 18.35
C LEU A 309 7.44 -32.88 18.25
N THR A 310 8.54 -32.47 17.63
CA THR A 310 9.71 -33.36 17.48
C THR A 310 10.38 -33.66 18.81
N VAL A 311 10.49 -32.68 19.71
CA VAL A 311 11.01 -32.89 21.08
C VAL A 311 10.08 -33.78 21.91
N ALA A 312 8.76 -33.57 21.81
CA ALA A 312 7.80 -34.45 22.47
C ALA A 312 7.98 -35.91 22.04
N ARG A 313 8.14 -36.12 20.72
CA ARG A 313 8.38 -37.48 20.16
C ARG A 313 9.77 -38.05 20.47
N SER A 314 10.79 -37.19 20.59
CA SER A 314 12.16 -37.66 20.86
C SER A 314 12.29 -38.42 22.18
N MET A 315 11.39 -38.16 23.14
CA MET A 315 11.36 -38.90 24.41
C MET A 315 10.95 -40.38 24.20
N GLU A 316 10.10 -40.69 23.23
CA GLU A 316 9.77 -42.10 22.89
C GLU A 316 10.97 -42.79 22.22
N ARG A 317 11.80 -42.07 21.49
CA ARG A 317 13.01 -42.56 20.81
C ARG A 317 14.25 -42.55 21.69
N ALA A 318 14.14 -42.05 22.94
CA ALA A 318 15.26 -41.94 23.85
C ALA A 318 15.95 -43.30 24.11
N LYS A 319 15.17 -44.39 24.24
CA LYS A 319 15.70 -45.74 24.38
C LYS A 319 16.52 -46.20 23.15
N GLU A 320 16.01 -45.96 21.96
CA GLU A 320 16.68 -46.25 20.68
C GLU A 320 18.01 -45.50 20.55
N VAL A 321 18.01 -44.19 20.82
CA VAL A 321 19.21 -43.36 20.81
C VAL A 321 20.21 -43.83 21.91
N GLY A 322 19.70 -44.20 23.08
CA GLY A 322 20.51 -44.76 24.19
C GLY A 322 21.22 -46.04 23.79
N VAL A 323 20.51 -47.02 23.19
CA VAL A 323 21.09 -48.27 22.69
C VAL A 323 22.15 -47.99 21.63
N ARG A 324 21.87 -47.17 20.65
CA ARG A 324 22.84 -46.82 19.58
C ARG A 324 24.12 -46.21 20.14
N ARG A 325 24.01 -45.31 21.15
CA ARG A 325 25.19 -44.75 21.83
C ARG A 325 26.02 -45.77 22.61
N VAL A 326 25.36 -46.75 23.25
CA VAL A 326 26.04 -47.83 23.94
C VAL A 326 26.75 -48.76 22.96
N VAL A 327 26.16 -48.99 21.77
CA VAL A 327 26.73 -49.79 20.68
C VAL A 327 27.81 -49.02 19.87
N GLY A 328 28.15 -47.77 20.26
CA GLY A 328 29.28 -47.04 19.70
C GLY A 328 28.93 -45.98 18.65
N ALA A 329 27.66 -45.60 18.47
CA ALA A 329 27.33 -44.52 17.55
C ALA A 329 27.84 -43.16 18.01
N PHE A 330 28.60 -42.48 17.14
CA PHE A 330 29.11 -41.12 17.42
C PHE A 330 28.00 -40.10 17.52
N PRO A 331 28.09 -39.09 18.42
CA PRO A 331 27.12 -38.01 18.53
C PRO A 331 26.85 -37.26 17.20
N LYS A 332 27.90 -37.02 16.39
CA LYS A 332 27.81 -36.39 15.07
C LYS A 332 26.90 -37.15 14.10
N GLN A 333 26.92 -38.48 14.12
CA GLN A 333 26.06 -39.31 13.26
C GLN A 333 24.59 -39.19 13.64
N LEU A 334 24.30 -39.15 14.95
CA LEU A 334 22.95 -38.96 15.44
C LEU A 334 22.39 -37.54 15.11
N VAL A 335 23.24 -36.48 15.26
CA VAL A 335 22.89 -35.14 14.82
C VAL A 335 22.59 -35.14 13.33
N GLY A 336 23.46 -35.73 12.50
CA GLY A 336 23.25 -35.85 11.06
C GLY A 336 21.93 -36.53 10.70
N GLN A 337 21.56 -37.59 11.43
CA GLN A 337 20.27 -38.26 11.24
C GLN A 337 19.06 -37.33 11.53
N PHE A 338 19.10 -36.59 12.64
CA PHE A 338 18.01 -35.61 12.97
C PHE A 338 17.97 -34.47 11.98
N LEU A 339 19.11 -33.95 11.54
CA LEU A 339 19.14 -32.91 10.49
C LEU A 339 18.60 -33.45 9.16
N PHE A 340 18.92 -34.67 8.79
CA PHE A 340 18.38 -35.29 7.57
C PHE A 340 16.86 -35.49 7.66
N GLU A 341 16.34 -35.92 8.82
CA GLU A 341 14.90 -36.04 9.07
C GLU A 341 14.20 -34.67 8.95
N ALA A 342 14.79 -33.64 9.57
CA ALA A 342 14.28 -32.26 9.46
C ALA A 342 14.34 -31.75 8.00
N PHE A 343 15.43 -32.05 7.28
CA PHE A 343 15.55 -31.70 5.86
C PHE A 343 14.43 -32.30 5.02
N VAL A 344 14.16 -33.61 5.14
CA VAL A 344 13.10 -34.26 4.35
C VAL A 344 11.72 -33.69 4.69
N MET A 345 11.43 -33.45 5.99
CA MET A 345 10.18 -32.91 6.43
C MET A 345 9.96 -31.46 5.91
N ASN A 346 10.99 -30.61 6.02
CA ASN A 346 10.95 -29.24 5.51
C ASN A 346 10.84 -29.23 3.98
N LEU A 347 11.54 -30.16 3.27
CA LEU A 347 11.45 -30.25 1.81
C LEU A 347 10.04 -30.62 1.34
N ILE A 348 9.43 -31.62 1.97
CA ILE A 348 8.04 -31.99 1.64
C ILE A 348 7.09 -30.82 1.93
N ALA A 349 7.24 -30.16 3.08
CA ALA A 349 6.45 -28.99 3.45
C ALA A 349 6.65 -27.82 2.46
N PHE A 350 7.87 -27.59 2.00
CA PHE A 350 8.22 -26.56 1.04
C PHE A 350 7.58 -26.82 -0.34
N ILE A 351 7.63 -28.08 -0.82
CA ILE A 351 6.97 -28.45 -2.10
C ILE A 351 5.46 -28.23 -2.01
N ILE A 352 4.83 -28.63 -0.88
CA ILE A 352 3.40 -28.38 -0.66
C ILE A 352 3.13 -26.88 -0.57
N ALA A 353 4.01 -26.12 0.10
CA ALA A 353 3.88 -24.65 0.19
C ALA A 353 3.92 -23.99 -1.19
N LEU A 354 4.81 -24.40 -2.08
CA LEU A 354 4.86 -23.91 -3.45
C LEU A 354 3.54 -24.18 -4.20
N GLY A 355 2.99 -25.39 -4.07
CA GLY A 355 1.68 -25.73 -4.67
C GLY A 355 0.53 -24.89 -4.07
N LEU A 356 0.56 -24.61 -2.77
CA LEU A 356 -0.43 -23.73 -2.11
C LEU A 356 -0.31 -22.29 -2.61
N ILE A 357 0.91 -21.79 -2.79
CA ILE A 357 1.12 -20.44 -3.30
C ILE A 357 0.60 -20.33 -4.73
N GLU A 358 0.91 -21.28 -5.61
CA GLU A 358 0.41 -21.29 -6.99
C GLU A 358 -1.12 -21.23 -7.04
N LEU A 359 -1.79 -21.99 -6.16
CA LEU A 359 -3.23 -22.00 -6.03
C LEU A 359 -3.81 -20.67 -5.52
N LEU A 360 -3.12 -20.03 -4.57
CA LEU A 360 -3.62 -18.81 -3.90
C LEU A 360 -3.20 -17.53 -4.61
N LEU A 361 -2.16 -17.57 -5.44
CA LEU A 361 -1.56 -16.38 -6.08
C LEU A 361 -2.57 -15.58 -6.93
N PRO A 362 -3.46 -16.18 -7.74
CA PRO A 362 -4.46 -15.42 -8.49
C PRO A 362 -5.40 -14.61 -7.59
N SER A 363 -5.92 -15.23 -6.52
CA SER A 363 -6.79 -14.56 -5.55
C SER A 363 -6.04 -13.48 -4.76
N PHE A 364 -4.78 -13.75 -4.45
CA PHE A 364 -3.90 -12.78 -3.80
C PHE A 364 -3.63 -11.57 -4.69
N ASN A 365 -3.31 -11.79 -5.97
CA ASN A 365 -3.12 -10.72 -6.96
C ASN A 365 -4.37 -9.86 -7.12
N GLN A 366 -5.54 -10.49 -7.15
CA GLN A 366 -6.81 -9.76 -7.20
C GLN A 366 -7.06 -8.91 -5.95
N LEU A 367 -6.72 -9.43 -4.76
CA LEU A 367 -6.84 -8.69 -3.50
C LEU A 367 -5.91 -7.48 -3.44
N VAL A 368 -4.65 -7.67 -3.86
CA VAL A 368 -3.62 -6.60 -3.81
C VAL A 368 -3.74 -5.65 -5.00
N GLY A 369 -4.46 -6.04 -6.07
CA GLY A 369 -4.58 -5.26 -7.30
C GLY A 369 -3.29 -5.19 -8.13
N ARG A 370 -2.40 -6.18 -7.98
CA ARG A 370 -1.09 -6.26 -8.66
C ARG A 370 -0.92 -7.62 -9.32
N THR A 371 -0.16 -7.68 -10.41
CA THR A 371 0.20 -8.93 -11.11
C THR A 371 1.57 -9.40 -10.66
N ILE A 372 1.60 -10.15 -9.55
CA ILE A 372 2.82 -10.68 -8.97
C ILE A 372 3.06 -12.08 -9.51
N THR A 373 4.31 -12.39 -9.87
CA THR A 373 4.73 -13.69 -10.36
C THR A 373 5.95 -14.20 -9.59
N PHE A 374 6.24 -15.50 -9.66
CA PHE A 374 7.43 -16.08 -9.04
C PHE A 374 8.76 -15.59 -9.63
N SER A 375 8.74 -14.93 -10.79
CA SER A 375 9.96 -14.38 -11.40
C SER A 375 10.72 -13.43 -10.47
N VAL A 376 10.02 -12.77 -9.54
CA VAL A 376 10.63 -11.89 -8.53
C VAL A 376 11.68 -12.62 -7.67
N TRP A 377 11.55 -13.94 -7.46
CA TRP A 377 12.55 -14.69 -6.68
C TRP A 377 13.87 -14.90 -7.43
N PHE A 378 13.87 -14.76 -8.74
CA PHE A 378 15.06 -14.89 -9.57
C PHE A 378 15.75 -13.54 -9.83
N THR A 379 15.14 -12.45 -9.34
CA THR A 379 15.72 -11.11 -9.39
C THR A 379 16.54 -10.85 -8.12
N GLU A 380 17.71 -10.27 -8.27
CA GLU A 380 18.63 -9.90 -7.18
C GLU A 380 18.88 -11.02 -6.13
N TYR A 381 18.79 -10.64 -4.85
CA TYR A 381 19.16 -11.49 -3.72
C TYR A 381 17.98 -12.27 -3.10
N TRP A 382 16.75 -12.11 -3.60
CA TRP A 382 15.54 -12.65 -2.97
C TRP A 382 15.52 -14.18 -2.95
N GLY A 383 15.92 -14.83 -4.04
CA GLY A 383 16.02 -16.28 -4.09
C GLY A 383 17.06 -16.84 -3.11
N GLY A 384 18.20 -16.15 -2.97
CA GLY A 384 19.22 -16.46 -1.97
C GLY A 384 18.69 -16.31 -0.54
N GLY A 385 17.88 -15.27 -0.27
CA GLY A 385 17.22 -15.04 1.01
C GLY A 385 16.26 -16.17 1.39
N VAL A 386 15.40 -16.60 0.44
CA VAL A 386 14.49 -17.74 0.63
C VAL A 386 15.26 -19.03 0.90
N LEU A 387 16.32 -19.29 0.14
CA LEU A 387 17.19 -20.46 0.36
C LEU A 387 17.85 -20.41 1.75
N LEU A 388 18.36 -19.26 2.15
CA LEU A 388 18.97 -19.08 3.48
C LEU A 388 17.95 -19.35 4.59
N LEU A 389 16.74 -18.80 4.49
CA LEU A 389 15.66 -19.04 5.44
C LEU A 389 15.32 -20.53 5.52
N PHE A 390 15.28 -21.24 4.39
CA PHE A 390 15.04 -22.67 4.32
C PHE A 390 16.14 -23.45 5.05
N ILE A 391 17.42 -23.13 4.81
CA ILE A 391 18.57 -23.76 5.48
C ILE A 391 18.55 -23.49 6.99
N VAL A 392 18.30 -22.25 7.41
CA VAL A 392 18.16 -21.85 8.81
C VAL A 392 17.04 -22.63 9.49
N GLY A 393 15.90 -22.78 8.81
CA GLY A 393 14.78 -23.58 9.30
C GLY A 393 15.13 -25.04 9.53
N ILE A 394 15.83 -25.68 8.59
CA ILE A 394 16.32 -27.05 8.73
C ILE A 394 17.27 -27.18 9.92
N TYR A 395 18.21 -26.23 10.02
CA TYR A 395 19.21 -26.26 11.11
C TYR A 395 18.55 -26.12 12.47
N ILE A 396 17.67 -25.10 12.66
CA ILE A 396 16.99 -24.86 13.93
C ILE A 396 16.09 -26.06 14.29
N SER A 397 15.30 -26.53 13.32
CA SER A 397 14.32 -27.60 13.53
C SER A 397 14.97 -29.00 13.76
N GLY A 398 16.14 -29.27 13.20
CA GLY A 398 16.85 -30.54 13.34
C GLY A 398 17.89 -30.56 14.44
N TYR A 399 18.70 -29.52 14.59
CA TYR A 399 19.79 -29.46 15.55
C TYR A 399 19.31 -29.40 17.00
N TYR A 400 18.27 -28.58 17.26
CA TYR A 400 17.77 -28.38 18.61
C TYR A 400 17.25 -29.70 19.28
N PRO A 401 16.35 -30.50 18.66
CA PRO A 401 15.91 -31.78 19.20
C PRO A 401 17.06 -32.76 19.38
N ALA A 402 18.01 -32.82 18.44
CA ALA A 402 19.19 -33.67 18.55
C ALA A 402 20.02 -33.33 19.77
N ARG A 403 20.34 -32.04 19.97
CA ARG A 403 21.13 -31.57 21.12
C ARG A 403 20.44 -31.84 22.45
N ALA A 404 19.10 -31.68 22.51
CA ALA A 404 18.32 -31.96 23.71
C ALA A 404 18.43 -33.41 24.19
N LEU A 405 18.49 -34.37 23.26
CA LEU A 405 18.70 -35.80 23.56
C LEU A 405 20.18 -36.13 23.89
N LEU A 406 21.10 -35.59 23.13
CA LEU A 406 22.52 -35.94 23.22
C LEU A 406 23.21 -35.40 24.48
N ARG A 407 22.71 -34.33 25.09
CA ARG A 407 23.18 -33.81 26.39
C ARG A 407 22.97 -34.75 27.56
N LYS A 408 22.16 -35.80 27.40
CA LYS A 408 21.87 -36.77 28.48
C LYS A 408 22.81 -37.97 28.42
N LYS A 409 23.16 -38.48 29.61
CA LYS A 409 23.98 -39.69 29.72
C LYS A 409 23.20 -40.90 29.17
N PRO A 410 23.84 -41.86 28.43
CA PRO A 410 23.16 -43.04 27.87
C PRO A 410 22.37 -43.86 28.88
N ILE A 411 22.87 -44.02 30.09
CA ILE A 411 22.24 -44.77 31.14
C ILE A 411 20.90 -44.20 31.59
N VAL A 412 20.74 -42.87 31.54
CA VAL A 412 19.49 -42.17 31.84
C VAL A 412 18.46 -42.38 30.74
N LEU A 413 18.93 -42.43 29.47
CA LEU A 413 18.10 -42.74 28.32
C LEU A 413 17.53 -44.15 28.34
N LEU A 414 18.32 -45.13 28.79
CA LEU A 414 17.92 -46.52 28.88
C LEU A 414 16.98 -46.84 30.05
N LYS A 415 17.19 -46.19 31.23
CA LYS A 415 16.36 -46.41 32.42
C LYS A 415 14.95 -45.80 32.35
N GLY A 416 14.61 -45.09 31.29
CA GLY A 416 13.27 -44.53 31.10
C GLY A 416 12.83 -43.44 32.10
N LYS A 417 13.68 -43.08 33.08
CA LYS A 417 13.38 -42.04 34.11
C LYS A 417 13.47 -40.60 33.55
N PHE A 418 13.09 -40.43 32.31
CA PHE A 418 13.23 -39.16 31.57
C PHE A 418 12.12 -38.17 31.87
N GLN A 419 11.05 -38.60 32.55
CA GLN A 419 9.80 -37.84 32.70
C GLN A 419 9.92 -36.56 33.54
N ASN A 420 10.99 -36.38 34.35
CA ASN A 420 11.10 -35.26 35.28
C ASN A 420 12.32 -34.34 35.06
N SER A 421 12.86 -34.25 33.87
CA SER A 421 13.97 -33.34 33.61
C SER A 421 13.46 -31.87 33.50
N ARG A 422 13.62 -31.08 34.58
CA ARG A 422 13.31 -29.65 34.67
C ARG A 422 13.83 -28.81 33.46
N SER A 423 14.99 -29.16 32.90
CA SER A 423 15.62 -28.47 31.77
C SER A 423 14.79 -28.55 30.46
N GLY A 424 14.22 -29.72 30.12
CA GLY A 424 13.42 -29.91 28.91
C GLY A 424 12.02 -29.26 29.00
N GLU A 425 11.48 -29.18 30.22
CA GLU A 425 10.20 -28.53 30.49
C GLU A 425 10.31 -27.00 30.36
N ASN A 426 11.40 -26.41 30.88
CA ASN A 426 11.60 -24.95 30.81
C ASN A 426 11.80 -24.47 29.36
N THR A 427 12.54 -25.23 28.54
CA THR A 427 12.71 -24.79 27.13
C THR A 427 11.41 -24.83 26.34
N ARG A 428 10.55 -25.86 26.56
CA ARG A 428 9.23 -25.89 25.95
C ARG A 428 8.37 -24.72 26.41
N LYS A 429 8.43 -24.33 27.70
CA LYS A 429 7.74 -23.14 28.20
C LYS A 429 8.21 -21.89 27.49
N ILE A 430 9.51 -21.72 27.31
CA ILE A 430 10.07 -20.56 26.58
C ILE A 430 9.57 -20.53 25.13
N LEU A 431 9.60 -21.65 24.40
CA LEU A 431 9.09 -21.74 23.05
C LEU A 431 7.61 -21.39 22.96
N VAL A 432 6.80 -21.86 23.91
CA VAL A 432 5.37 -21.49 24.00
C VAL A 432 5.22 -20.00 24.28
N ILE A 433 6.02 -19.42 25.20
CA ILE A 433 5.98 -17.98 25.48
C ILE A 433 6.26 -17.19 24.20
N VAL A 434 7.35 -17.48 23.47
CA VAL A 434 7.70 -16.77 22.22
C VAL A 434 6.58 -16.88 21.18
N GLN A 435 6.05 -18.09 20.98
CA GLN A 435 4.96 -18.35 20.04
C GLN A 435 3.70 -17.56 20.36
N TYR A 436 3.27 -17.56 21.62
CA TYR A 436 2.06 -16.86 22.05
C TYR A 436 2.27 -15.35 22.13
N THR A 437 3.47 -14.87 22.44
CA THR A 437 3.84 -13.45 22.35
C THR A 437 3.69 -12.95 20.91
N ALA A 438 4.27 -13.65 19.94
CA ALA A 438 4.14 -13.28 18.52
C ALA A 438 2.67 -13.32 18.06
N SER A 439 1.92 -14.38 18.39
CA SER A 439 0.49 -14.46 18.03
C SER A 439 -0.34 -13.36 18.67
N MET A 440 -0.02 -12.97 19.91
CA MET A 440 -0.75 -11.90 20.62
C MET A 440 -0.47 -10.54 20.02
N ILE A 441 0.79 -10.24 19.67
CA ILE A 441 1.15 -9.00 18.98
C ILE A 441 0.40 -8.90 17.66
N LEU A 442 0.41 -9.96 16.84
CA LEU A 442 -0.32 -10.00 15.57
C LEU A 442 -1.82 -9.78 15.76
N LEU A 443 -2.42 -10.39 16.77
CA LEU A 443 -3.85 -10.26 17.04
C LEU A 443 -4.23 -8.83 17.47
N CYS A 444 -3.46 -8.21 18.37
CA CYS A 444 -3.65 -6.82 18.77
C CYS A 444 -3.47 -5.88 17.58
N SER A 445 -2.38 -6.05 16.80
CA SER A 445 -2.10 -5.22 15.64
C SER A 445 -3.21 -5.30 14.60
N THR A 446 -3.67 -6.50 14.28
CA THR A 446 -4.77 -6.70 13.34
C THR A 446 -6.05 -6.01 13.80
N LEU A 447 -6.41 -6.14 15.07
CA LEU A 447 -7.63 -5.50 15.61
C LEU A 447 -7.53 -3.97 15.53
N ILE A 448 -6.36 -3.40 15.84
CA ILE A 448 -6.14 -1.96 15.78
C ILE A 448 -6.16 -1.47 14.33
N VAL A 449 -5.57 -2.22 13.39
CA VAL A 449 -5.65 -1.89 11.95
C VAL A 449 -7.11 -1.87 11.47
N PHE A 450 -7.91 -2.88 11.81
CA PHE A 450 -9.34 -2.89 11.47
C PHE A 450 -10.11 -1.75 12.15
N ALA A 451 -9.75 -1.40 13.39
CA ALA A 451 -10.37 -0.28 14.09
C ALA A 451 -10.04 1.05 13.42
N GLN A 452 -8.78 1.25 12.96
CA GLN A 452 -8.37 2.43 12.22
C GLN A 452 -9.11 2.54 10.88
N LEU A 453 -9.19 1.46 10.10
CA LEU A 453 -9.95 1.42 8.85
C LEU A 453 -11.43 1.74 9.08
N SER A 454 -12.03 1.14 10.11
CA SER A 454 -13.42 1.42 10.48
C SER A 454 -13.62 2.87 10.95
N TYR A 455 -12.63 3.45 11.63
CA TYR A 455 -12.65 4.85 12.06
C TYR A 455 -12.62 5.77 10.83
N MET A 456 -11.69 5.54 9.89
CA MET A 456 -11.59 6.33 8.65
C MET A 456 -12.88 6.27 7.83
N ARG A 457 -13.49 5.10 7.69
CA ARG A 457 -14.76 4.95 6.96
C ARG A 457 -15.96 5.62 7.64
N ARG A 458 -15.95 5.77 8.96
CA ARG A 458 -17.04 6.39 9.73
C ARG A 458 -16.82 7.88 9.96
N GLN A 459 -15.64 8.38 9.67
CA GLN A 459 -15.34 9.80 9.77
C GLN A 459 -16.25 10.57 8.80
N SER A 460 -16.82 11.67 9.27
CA SER A 460 -17.53 12.58 8.38
C SER A 460 -16.56 13.17 7.38
N LEU A 461 -16.85 13.02 6.11
CA LEU A 461 -16.07 13.64 5.03
C LEU A 461 -16.29 15.14 4.96
N GLY A 462 -17.29 15.68 5.69
CA GLY A 462 -17.71 17.08 5.55
C GLY A 462 -18.50 17.37 4.28
N VAL A 463 -18.72 16.33 3.45
CA VAL A 463 -19.48 16.40 2.20
C VAL A 463 -20.47 15.24 2.12
N LYS A 464 -21.56 15.44 1.39
CA LYS A 464 -22.47 14.37 0.99
C LYS A 464 -21.86 13.62 -0.17
N THR A 465 -21.74 12.32 -0.06
CA THR A 465 -21.23 11.43 -1.13
C THR A 465 -22.33 10.54 -1.70
N ASP A 466 -23.34 10.25 -0.91
CA ASP A 466 -24.40 9.33 -1.26
C ASP A 466 -25.30 9.90 -2.36
N GLN A 467 -25.66 9.06 -3.32
CA GLN A 467 -26.57 9.41 -4.41
C GLN A 467 -26.06 10.57 -5.30
N ILE A 468 -24.76 10.72 -5.48
CA ILE A 468 -24.18 11.68 -6.40
C ILE A 468 -23.56 10.95 -7.59
N LEU A 469 -24.14 11.17 -8.77
CA LEU A 469 -23.61 10.71 -10.04
C LEU A 469 -22.72 11.82 -10.61
N VAL A 470 -21.48 11.49 -10.92
CA VAL A 470 -20.49 12.40 -11.50
C VAL A 470 -20.22 12.01 -12.94
N ILE A 471 -20.38 12.96 -13.86
CA ILE A 471 -20.16 12.78 -15.30
C ILE A 471 -18.88 13.53 -15.66
N LYS A 472 -17.96 12.85 -16.33
CA LYS A 472 -16.70 13.44 -16.81
C LYS A 472 -16.90 14.08 -18.18
N PHE A 473 -16.46 15.32 -18.35
CA PHE A 473 -16.46 15.95 -19.66
C PHE A 473 -15.30 15.49 -20.56
N PRO A 474 -15.49 15.54 -21.89
CA PRO A 474 -14.51 15.00 -22.84
C PRO A 474 -13.23 15.85 -22.99
N GLY A 475 -13.03 16.88 -22.21
CA GLY A 475 -11.96 17.83 -22.36
C GLY A 475 -12.37 19.03 -23.22
N PRO A 476 -11.53 20.05 -23.39
CA PRO A 476 -11.89 21.27 -24.09
C PRO A 476 -12.16 21.00 -25.57
N THR A 477 -13.38 21.33 -25.98
CA THR A 477 -13.83 21.32 -27.36
C THR A 477 -14.48 22.66 -27.69
N GLU A 478 -14.56 22.99 -28.98
CA GLU A 478 -15.18 24.23 -29.42
C GLU A 478 -16.63 24.34 -28.93
N GLY A 479 -16.97 25.45 -28.31
CA GLY A 479 -18.29 25.69 -27.73
C GLY A 479 -18.60 24.89 -26.46
N MET A 480 -17.57 24.32 -25.80
CA MET A 480 -17.70 23.47 -24.63
C MET A 480 -18.54 24.09 -23.52
N LYS A 481 -18.27 25.32 -23.13
CA LYS A 481 -18.98 26.05 -22.07
C LYS A 481 -20.48 26.13 -22.35
N THR A 482 -20.86 26.43 -23.60
CA THR A 482 -22.27 26.50 -24.05
C THR A 482 -22.92 25.11 -24.04
N LYS A 483 -22.22 24.08 -24.51
CA LYS A 483 -22.72 22.71 -24.50
C LYS A 483 -22.93 22.20 -23.08
N MET A 484 -21.97 22.44 -22.16
CA MET A 484 -22.10 22.11 -20.77
C MET A 484 -23.29 22.73 -20.09
N GLU A 485 -23.46 24.04 -20.26
CA GLU A 485 -24.58 24.77 -19.67
C GLU A 485 -25.93 24.29 -20.23
N SER A 486 -26.00 24.01 -21.53
CA SER A 486 -27.21 23.45 -22.15
C SER A 486 -27.51 22.05 -21.62
N MET A 487 -26.48 21.20 -21.48
CA MET A 487 -26.61 19.87 -20.91
C MET A 487 -27.03 19.94 -19.44
N ARG A 488 -26.39 20.80 -18.63
CA ARG A 488 -26.75 21.03 -17.21
C ARG A 488 -28.25 21.40 -17.10
N ARG A 489 -28.73 22.30 -17.92
CA ARG A 489 -30.17 22.71 -17.96
C ARG A 489 -31.08 21.56 -18.37
N ALA A 490 -30.64 20.71 -19.30
CA ALA A 490 -31.40 19.53 -19.71
C ALA A 490 -31.48 18.50 -18.57
N ILE A 491 -30.36 18.20 -17.90
CA ILE A 491 -30.31 17.26 -16.77
C ILE A 491 -31.15 17.77 -15.59
N LYS A 492 -31.13 19.11 -15.30
CA LYS A 492 -31.92 19.72 -14.21
C LYS A 492 -33.43 19.53 -14.38
N LYS A 493 -33.91 19.23 -15.61
CA LYS A 493 -35.32 18.93 -15.89
C LYS A 493 -35.72 17.50 -15.67
N LEU A 494 -34.76 16.58 -15.46
CA LEU A 494 -35.07 15.15 -15.26
C LEU A 494 -35.72 14.93 -13.89
N PRO A 495 -36.76 14.08 -13.82
CA PRO A 495 -37.51 13.85 -12.57
C PRO A 495 -36.67 13.35 -11.40
N LEU A 496 -35.66 12.52 -11.70
CA LEU A 496 -34.76 11.92 -10.72
C LEU A 496 -33.58 12.83 -10.35
N ALA A 497 -33.32 13.92 -11.07
CA ALA A 497 -32.33 14.90 -10.70
C ALA A 497 -32.88 15.84 -9.62
N SER A 498 -32.17 16.00 -8.51
CA SER A 498 -32.51 16.94 -7.45
C SER A 498 -31.76 18.25 -7.62
N LYS A 499 -30.42 18.15 -7.74
CA LYS A 499 -29.51 19.27 -7.93
C LYS A 499 -28.47 18.90 -8.97
N VAL A 500 -27.96 19.89 -9.70
CA VAL A 500 -26.96 19.68 -10.76
C VAL A 500 -25.95 20.81 -10.67
N THR A 501 -24.68 20.44 -10.49
CA THR A 501 -23.56 21.40 -10.37
C THR A 501 -22.44 21.07 -11.33
N CYS A 502 -21.69 22.07 -11.74
CA CYS A 502 -20.49 21.96 -12.56
C CYS A 502 -19.26 22.41 -11.78
N SER A 503 -18.17 21.66 -11.88
CA SER A 503 -16.93 21.99 -11.18
C SER A 503 -15.68 21.54 -11.92
N GLY A 504 -14.53 22.16 -11.57
CA GLY A 504 -13.22 21.77 -12.07
C GLY A 504 -12.66 20.52 -11.41
N ALA A 505 -13.09 20.23 -10.18
CA ALA A 505 -12.77 19.02 -9.43
C ALA A 505 -13.97 18.63 -8.55
N VAL A 506 -14.01 17.37 -8.12
CA VAL A 506 -15.01 16.88 -7.17
C VAL A 506 -14.35 16.64 -5.81
N PRO A 507 -15.12 16.65 -4.71
CA PRO A 507 -14.61 16.23 -3.41
C PRO A 507 -14.00 14.82 -3.50
N GLY A 508 -12.84 14.61 -2.83
CA GLY A 508 -12.07 13.38 -2.91
C GLY A 508 -11.01 13.36 -4.01
N GLU A 509 -10.99 14.32 -4.92
CA GLU A 509 -9.97 14.48 -5.96
C GLU A 509 -8.98 15.58 -5.58
N GLU A 510 -7.69 15.35 -5.79
CA GLU A 510 -6.68 16.41 -5.67
C GLU A 510 -6.95 17.48 -6.74
N VAL A 511 -7.06 18.73 -6.32
CA VAL A 511 -7.31 19.83 -7.26
C VAL A 511 -6.05 20.03 -8.09
N ALA A 512 -6.21 20.02 -9.42
CA ALA A 512 -5.08 20.14 -10.34
C ALA A 512 -4.44 21.55 -10.36
N MET A 513 -5.08 22.52 -9.72
CA MET A 513 -4.61 23.90 -9.73
C MET A 513 -4.32 24.41 -8.33
N PHE A 514 -3.07 24.83 -8.16
CA PHE A 514 -2.61 25.53 -6.96
C PHE A 514 -2.11 26.90 -7.35
N LEU A 515 -2.53 27.92 -6.62
CA LEU A 515 -2.01 29.26 -6.76
C LEU A 515 -1.49 29.77 -5.43
N SER A 516 -0.48 30.61 -5.53
CA SER A 516 0.10 31.29 -4.41
C SER A 516 -0.75 32.54 -4.10
N ASN A 517 -1.34 32.58 -2.94
CA ASN A 517 -2.26 33.66 -2.54
C ASN A 517 -1.84 34.23 -1.18
N HIS A 518 -2.14 35.52 -0.98
CA HIS A 518 -1.89 36.24 0.26
C HIS A 518 -2.98 37.30 0.47
N ARG A 519 -3.09 37.83 1.69
CA ARG A 519 -3.97 38.97 1.95
C ARG A 519 -3.48 40.20 1.19
N ALA A 520 -4.37 40.87 0.47
CA ALA A 520 -4.01 41.99 -0.40
C ALA A 520 -3.30 43.15 0.34
N HIS A 521 -3.62 43.36 1.61
CA HIS A 521 -3.04 44.39 2.46
C HIS A 521 -1.95 43.90 3.43
N ASP A 522 -1.47 42.64 3.26
CA ASP A 522 -0.40 42.11 4.12
C ASP A 522 0.97 42.67 3.68
N ALA A 523 1.60 43.41 4.59
CA ALA A 523 2.93 43.99 4.36
C ALA A 523 4.03 42.93 4.14
N LEU A 524 3.85 41.72 4.68
CA LEU A 524 4.81 40.62 4.56
C LEU A 524 4.61 39.76 3.30
N LYS A 525 3.47 39.92 2.61
CA LYS A 525 3.10 39.13 1.42
C LYS A 525 3.45 37.64 1.59
N GLN A 526 3.01 37.06 2.68
CA GLN A 526 3.23 35.63 2.94
C GLN A 526 2.44 34.78 1.94
N ASN A 527 3.09 34.49 0.83
CA ASN A 527 2.54 33.67 -0.21
C ASN A 527 2.46 32.22 0.23
N ARG A 528 1.25 31.69 0.36
CA ARG A 528 1.00 30.25 0.60
C ARG A 528 0.20 29.68 -0.55
N LEU A 529 0.37 28.38 -0.78
CA LEU A 529 -0.32 27.66 -1.84
C LEU A 529 -1.69 27.20 -1.38
N TYR A 530 -2.67 27.44 -2.21
CA TYR A 530 -4.06 27.05 -1.98
C TYR A 530 -4.58 26.27 -3.18
N GLU A 531 -5.38 25.26 -2.91
CA GLU A 531 -6.13 24.55 -3.93
C GLU A 531 -7.23 25.48 -4.51
N MET A 532 -7.13 25.77 -5.80
CA MET A 532 -8.04 26.67 -6.48
C MET A 532 -9.09 25.88 -7.26
N LEU A 533 -10.31 25.83 -6.76
CA LEU A 533 -11.40 25.05 -7.34
C LEU A 533 -12.46 25.94 -7.98
N SER A 534 -12.61 25.80 -9.31
CA SER A 534 -13.65 26.47 -10.07
C SER A 534 -14.98 25.75 -9.92
N CYS A 535 -16.04 26.45 -9.53
CA CYS A 535 -17.37 25.87 -9.35
C CYS A 535 -18.50 26.82 -9.71
N ASP A 536 -19.69 26.28 -9.95
CA ASP A 536 -20.91 27.03 -10.09
C ASP A 536 -21.58 27.32 -8.74
N PRO A 537 -22.59 28.23 -8.68
CA PRO A 537 -23.28 28.57 -7.43
C PRO A 537 -23.95 27.38 -6.71
N ASP A 538 -24.38 26.37 -7.45
CA ASP A 538 -25.04 25.19 -6.90
C ASP A 538 -24.08 24.21 -6.16
N TYR A 539 -22.75 24.39 -6.27
CA TYR A 539 -21.72 23.46 -5.76
C TYR A 539 -21.82 23.22 -4.25
N ILE A 540 -21.82 24.29 -3.48
CA ILE A 540 -21.84 24.23 -2.00
C ILE A 540 -23.07 23.47 -1.53
N ASP A 541 -24.23 23.77 -2.12
CA ASP A 541 -25.50 23.17 -1.77
C ASP A 541 -25.65 21.73 -2.30
N ALA A 542 -25.09 21.42 -3.48
CA ALA A 542 -25.12 20.08 -4.06
C ALA A 542 -24.32 19.07 -3.22
N TYR A 543 -23.15 19.47 -2.77
CA TYR A 543 -22.31 18.62 -1.90
C TYR A 543 -22.63 18.77 -0.40
N GLY A 544 -23.56 19.69 -0.06
CA GLY A 544 -24.00 19.92 1.32
C GLY A 544 -22.89 20.44 2.22
N LEU A 545 -22.00 21.28 1.68
CA LEU A 545 -20.96 21.95 2.45
C LEU A 545 -21.61 22.93 3.45
N GLU A 546 -21.16 22.90 4.70
CA GLU A 546 -21.66 23.76 5.77
C GLU A 546 -20.96 25.14 5.67
N VAL A 547 -21.73 26.21 5.44
CA VAL A 547 -21.21 27.58 5.50
C VAL A 547 -21.16 28.00 6.96
N VAL A 548 -19.97 28.28 7.49
CA VAL A 548 -19.76 28.64 8.90
C VAL A 548 -19.71 30.15 9.11
N ALA A 549 -19.37 30.93 8.08
CA ALA A 549 -19.43 32.39 8.09
C ALA A 549 -19.78 32.94 6.71
N GLY A 550 -20.48 34.04 6.64
CA GLY A 550 -20.87 34.68 5.38
C GLY A 550 -21.90 33.88 4.58
N ARG A 551 -21.68 33.78 3.24
CA ARG A 551 -22.59 33.09 2.31
C ARG A 551 -21.83 32.36 1.19
N GLY A 552 -22.51 31.44 0.50
CA GLY A 552 -22.06 30.85 -0.76
C GLY A 552 -22.30 31.80 -1.96
N PHE A 553 -21.88 31.32 -3.15
CA PHE A 553 -22.19 32.00 -4.41
C PHE A 553 -23.71 31.99 -4.70
N SER A 554 -24.21 33.01 -5.36
CA SER A 554 -25.62 33.09 -5.78
C SER A 554 -25.76 33.85 -7.09
N GLU A 555 -26.62 33.37 -7.97
CA GLU A 555 -26.97 34.09 -9.22
C GLU A 555 -27.78 35.38 -8.94
N GLU A 556 -28.36 35.52 -7.75
CA GLU A 556 -29.21 36.69 -7.40
C GLU A 556 -28.39 37.95 -7.12
N TYR A 557 -27.13 37.84 -6.71
CA TYR A 557 -26.31 39.00 -6.34
C TYR A 557 -25.49 39.60 -7.49
N GLY A 558 -25.49 39.02 -8.68
CA GLY A 558 -24.97 39.57 -9.93
C GLY A 558 -23.46 39.79 -10.07
N ASP A 559 -22.70 39.92 -8.99
CA ASP A 559 -21.24 40.25 -8.99
C ASP A 559 -20.38 39.20 -8.24
N ASP A 560 -20.85 37.98 -8.14
CA ASP A 560 -20.09 36.96 -7.44
C ASP A 560 -18.90 36.39 -8.26
N VAL A 561 -18.74 36.79 -9.50
CA VAL A 561 -17.62 36.38 -10.37
C VAL A 561 -16.27 36.82 -9.79
N ASN A 562 -16.22 37.95 -9.09
CA ASN A 562 -15.00 38.48 -8.46
C ASN A 562 -14.89 38.15 -6.97
N LYS A 563 -15.58 37.15 -6.51
CA LYS A 563 -15.62 36.75 -5.10
C LYS A 563 -15.02 35.37 -4.88
N LEU A 564 -14.63 35.11 -3.63
CA LEU A 564 -14.09 33.84 -3.16
C LEU A 564 -14.94 33.28 -2.02
N VAL A 565 -15.04 31.96 -1.98
CA VAL A 565 -15.44 31.22 -0.79
C VAL A 565 -14.27 30.33 -0.39
N ILE A 566 -13.87 30.36 0.88
CA ILE A 566 -12.69 29.64 1.38
C ILE A 566 -13.10 28.62 2.44
N ASN A 567 -12.28 27.60 2.70
CA ASN A 567 -12.51 26.70 3.84
C ASN A 567 -11.81 27.24 5.11
N GLU A 568 -12.13 26.67 6.28
CA GLU A 568 -11.55 27.08 7.57
C GLU A 568 -10.02 26.92 7.58
N THR A 569 -9.47 25.89 6.93
CA THR A 569 -8.02 25.71 6.80
C THR A 569 -7.40 26.85 5.98
N ALA A 570 -8.00 27.27 4.87
CA ALA A 570 -7.52 28.41 4.11
C ALA A 570 -7.58 29.72 4.93
N ALA A 571 -8.66 29.93 5.70
CA ALA A 571 -8.78 31.07 6.60
C ALA A 571 -7.64 31.09 7.64
N ARG A 572 -7.38 29.97 8.30
CA ARG A 572 -6.24 29.82 9.24
C ARG A 572 -4.89 30.04 8.56
N MET A 573 -4.68 29.51 7.37
CA MET A 573 -3.44 29.71 6.60
C MET A 573 -3.22 31.18 6.22
N LEU A 574 -4.28 31.93 5.98
CA LEU A 574 -4.24 33.39 5.76
C LEU A 574 -4.02 34.18 7.05
N GLY A 575 -4.03 33.50 8.23
CA GLY A 575 -3.77 34.12 9.53
C GLY A 575 -5.01 34.68 10.22
N TYR A 576 -6.22 34.32 9.77
CA TYR A 576 -7.46 34.64 10.49
C TYR A 576 -7.66 33.70 11.67
N VAL A 577 -8.03 34.27 12.82
CA VAL A 577 -8.30 33.51 14.06
C VAL A 577 -9.78 33.09 14.11
N ASP A 578 -10.66 34.02 13.74
CA ASP A 578 -12.09 33.78 13.61
C ASP A 578 -12.49 33.75 12.13
N ASN A 579 -13.42 32.88 11.78
CA ASN A 579 -13.90 32.74 10.41
C ASN A 579 -14.64 34.00 9.93
N ASP A 580 -15.29 34.72 10.84
CA ASP A 580 -15.99 35.98 10.52
C ASP A 580 -15.02 37.11 10.14
N ASP A 581 -13.77 37.09 10.66
CA ASP A 581 -12.75 38.07 10.32
C ASP A 581 -12.30 38.00 8.85
N ALA A 582 -12.51 36.85 8.19
CA ALA A 582 -12.17 36.69 6.79
C ALA A 582 -13.21 37.32 5.84
N ILE A 583 -14.46 37.56 6.32
CA ILE A 583 -15.53 38.04 5.46
C ILE A 583 -15.32 39.50 5.09
N GLY A 584 -15.39 39.78 3.78
CA GLY A 584 -15.16 41.10 3.22
C GLY A 584 -13.70 41.45 2.93
N GLU A 585 -12.75 40.64 3.44
CA GLU A 585 -11.32 40.81 3.21
C GLU A 585 -10.92 40.49 1.76
N GLU A 586 -9.88 41.16 1.28
CA GLU A 586 -9.40 41.02 -0.09
C GLU A 586 -8.16 40.12 -0.12
N ILE A 587 -8.19 39.11 -1.00
CA ILE A 587 -7.12 38.19 -1.26
C ILE A 587 -6.50 38.48 -2.64
N ALA A 588 -5.21 38.76 -2.65
CA ALA A 588 -4.44 38.80 -3.88
C ALA A 588 -4.18 37.39 -4.37
N VAL A 589 -4.83 37.05 -5.50
CA VAL A 589 -4.65 35.78 -6.18
C VAL A 589 -3.62 36.01 -7.28
N GLU A 590 -2.49 35.32 -7.15
CA GLU A 590 -1.43 35.38 -8.15
C GLU A 590 -2.04 35.07 -9.54
N THR A 591 -1.67 35.66 -10.60
CA THR A 591 -2.20 35.49 -11.95
C THR A 591 -3.52 36.19 -12.29
N LEU A 592 -4.30 36.68 -11.32
CA LEU A 592 -5.59 37.31 -11.61
C LEU A 592 -5.56 38.84 -11.62
N GLY A 593 -4.44 39.41 -11.19
CA GLY A 593 -4.18 40.87 -11.25
C GLY A 593 -4.98 41.73 -10.28
N GLU A 594 -6.27 41.46 -10.09
CA GLU A 594 -7.14 42.15 -9.15
C GLU A 594 -7.44 41.28 -7.92
N PRO A 595 -7.42 41.85 -6.72
CA PRO A 595 -7.81 41.12 -5.51
C PRO A 595 -9.24 40.62 -5.57
N MET A 596 -9.52 39.50 -4.96
CA MET A 596 -10.84 38.89 -4.86
C MET A 596 -11.35 38.97 -3.42
N GLN A 597 -12.58 39.35 -3.22
CA GLN A 597 -13.18 39.50 -1.89
C GLN A 597 -13.74 38.17 -1.38
N VAL A 598 -13.43 37.81 -0.14
CA VAL A 598 -14.03 36.66 0.55
C VAL A 598 -15.45 36.96 0.97
N ILE A 599 -16.40 36.15 0.49
CA ILE A 599 -17.85 36.32 0.82
C ILE A 599 -18.36 35.22 1.77
N GLY A 600 -17.62 34.13 1.91
CA GLY A 600 -18.02 33.03 2.78
C GLY A 600 -16.86 32.15 3.18
N VAL A 601 -17.04 31.52 4.33
CA VAL A 601 -16.17 30.46 4.83
C VAL A 601 -16.99 29.19 4.98
N VAL A 602 -16.53 28.09 4.35
CA VAL A 602 -17.11 26.76 4.52
C VAL A 602 -16.30 25.97 5.53
N LYS A 603 -16.97 25.11 6.26
CA LYS A 603 -16.33 24.18 7.18
C LYS A 603 -15.32 23.31 6.46
N ASP A 604 -14.25 22.90 7.14
CA ASP A 604 -13.28 21.99 6.57
C ASP A 604 -13.95 20.68 6.14
N TYR A 605 -13.64 20.26 4.93
CA TYR A 605 -14.07 19.01 4.33
C TYR A 605 -12.91 18.33 3.65
N HIS A 606 -13.03 17.02 3.41
CA HIS A 606 -11.98 16.24 2.77
C HIS A 606 -12.02 16.42 1.25
N GLN A 607 -11.28 17.43 0.75
CA GLN A 607 -11.04 17.58 -0.69
C GLN A 607 -10.13 16.48 -1.24
N GLN A 608 -9.25 15.93 -0.40
CA GLN A 608 -8.42 14.78 -0.72
C GLN A 608 -8.80 13.58 0.17
N ALA A 609 -8.12 12.43 -0.04
CA ALA A 609 -8.36 11.23 0.77
C ALA A 609 -8.09 11.46 2.27
N LEU A 610 -8.81 10.73 3.13
CA LEU A 610 -8.72 10.83 4.61
C LEU A 610 -7.34 10.46 5.21
N ASN A 611 -6.47 9.86 4.44
CA ASN A 611 -5.07 9.62 4.85
C ASN A 611 -4.21 10.90 4.76
N LYS A 612 -4.75 11.97 4.13
CA LYS A 612 -4.18 13.32 4.09
C LYS A 612 -4.95 14.24 5.05
N GLY A 613 -4.28 15.30 5.51
CA GLY A 613 -4.91 16.34 6.32
C GLY A 613 -5.87 17.22 5.51
N TYR A 614 -6.55 18.13 6.17
CA TYR A 614 -7.27 19.18 5.48
C TYR A 614 -6.31 20.11 4.74
N THR A 615 -6.67 20.48 3.51
CA THR A 615 -5.91 21.44 2.69
C THR A 615 -6.63 22.78 2.63
N GLY A 616 -5.90 23.85 2.36
CA GLY A 616 -6.50 25.16 2.15
C GLY A 616 -7.14 25.24 0.77
N VAL A 617 -8.47 25.25 0.71
CA VAL A 617 -9.25 25.28 -0.54
C VAL A 617 -9.88 26.65 -0.71
N MET A 618 -9.74 27.21 -1.92
CA MET A 618 -10.41 28.44 -2.34
C MET A 618 -11.33 28.14 -3.51
N LEU A 619 -12.61 28.29 -3.31
CA LEU A 619 -13.63 28.18 -4.34
C LEU A 619 -13.78 29.52 -5.07
N PHE A 620 -13.77 29.50 -6.39
CA PHE A 620 -14.03 30.69 -7.21
C PHE A 620 -15.07 30.40 -8.28
N HIS A 621 -15.74 31.45 -8.72
CA HIS A 621 -16.84 31.34 -9.68
C HIS A 621 -16.35 30.84 -11.03
N LYS A 622 -17.08 29.90 -11.63
CA LYS A 622 -16.77 29.25 -12.94
C LYS A 622 -16.46 30.20 -14.09
N ASP A 623 -16.99 31.42 -14.03
CA ASP A 623 -16.84 32.41 -15.09
C ASP A 623 -15.68 33.40 -14.87
N LYS A 624 -14.93 33.27 -13.74
CA LYS A 624 -13.78 34.13 -13.43
C LYS A 624 -12.58 33.84 -14.30
N ILE A 625 -12.32 32.54 -14.57
CA ILE A 625 -11.12 32.08 -15.26
C ILE A 625 -11.53 31.18 -16.42
N ASP A 626 -11.48 31.71 -17.63
CA ASP A 626 -11.94 30.99 -18.83
C ASP A 626 -11.05 29.83 -19.26
N TRP A 627 -9.75 29.84 -18.90
CA TRP A 627 -8.80 28.80 -19.25
C TRP A 627 -8.80 27.61 -18.29
N ILE A 628 -9.53 27.71 -17.15
CA ILE A 628 -9.75 26.56 -16.26
C ILE A 628 -11.02 25.83 -16.70
N PRO A 629 -10.89 24.62 -17.24
CA PRO A 629 -12.06 23.89 -17.71
C PRO A 629 -12.87 23.35 -16.53
N GLN A 630 -14.19 23.46 -16.66
CA GLN A 630 -15.09 22.63 -15.86
C GLN A 630 -14.94 21.19 -16.35
N ARG A 631 -14.60 20.27 -15.44
CA ARG A 631 -14.30 18.87 -15.80
C ARG A 631 -15.44 17.91 -15.49
N TYR A 632 -16.36 18.34 -14.62
CA TYR A 632 -17.42 17.49 -14.10
C TYR A 632 -18.78 18.16 -14.11
N ILE A 633 -19.84 17.37 -14.39
CA ILE A 633 -21.21 17.64 -13.96
C ILE A 633 -21.54 16.62 -12.87
N SER A 634 -21.95 17.10 -11.71
CA SER A 634 -22.39 16.26 -10.60
C SER A 634 -23.89 16.40 -10.42
N VAL A 635 -24.58 15.28 -10.36
CA VAL A 635 -26.03 15.20 -10.28
C VAL A 635 -26.39 14.53 -8.95
N VAL A 636 -27.02 15.29 -8.07
CA VAL A 636 -27.60 14.74 -6.83
C VAL A 636 -28.93 14.08 -7.19
N MET A 637 -29.03 12.79 -6.93
CA MET A 637 -30.19 11.98 -7.30
C MET A 637 -31.26 12.03 -6.20
N LYS A 638 -32.50 12.01 -6.60
CA LYS A 638 -33.63 11.66 -5.72
C LYS A 638 -33.67 10.12 -5.54
N PRO A 639 -34.30 9.63 -4.48
CA PRO A 639 -34.50 8.18 -4.34
C PRO A 639 -35.22 7.60 -5.58
N GLY A 640 -34.60 6.60 -6.19
CA GLY A 640 -35.09 5.96 -7.43
C GLY A 640 -34.04 5.02 -8.02
N ASP A 641 -34.33 4.48 -9.21
CA ASP A 641 -33.37 3.62 -9.91
C ASP A 641 -32.26 4.45 -10.58
N PRO A 642 -31.01 4.29 -10.15
CA PRO A 642 -29.87 4.99 -10.77
C PRO A 642 -29.71 4.67 -12.26
N SER A 643 -30.08 3.47 -12.69
CA SER A 643 -29.92 3.01 -14.09
C SER A 643 -30.81 3.80 -15.04
N GLU A 644 -32.00 4.20 -14.59
CA GLU A 644 -32.92 5.04 -15.36
C GLU A 644 -32.32 6.43 -15.59
N LEU A 645 -31.79 7.04 -14.53
CA LEU A 645 -31.16 8.38 -14.63
C LEU A 645 -29.93 8.32 -15.54
N VAL A 646 -29.07 7.32 -15.39
CA VAL A 646 -27.88 7.13 -16.23
C VAL A 646 -28.26 6.99 -17.70
N SER A 647 -29.31 6.19 -18.01
CA SER A 647 -29.79 6.04 -19.38
C SER A 647 -30.29 7.34 -19.99
N GLN A 648 -31.15 8.10 -19.24
CA GLN A 648 -31.67 9.40 -19.68
C GLN A 648 -30.54 10.43 -19.90
N ILE A 649 -29.54 10.45 -19.01
CA ILE A 649 -28.38 11.33 -19.16
C ILE A 649 -27.52 10.89 -20.35
N GLY A 650 -27.38 9.59 -20.60
CA GLY A 650 -26.67 9.04 -21.77
C GLY A 650 -27.31 9.49 -23.10
N GLU A 651 -28.63 9.54 -23.17
CA GLU A 651 -29.35 10.10 -24.33
C GLU A 651 -29.07 11.59 -24.51
N ILE A 652 -29.12 12.35 -23.42
CA ILE A 652 -28.78 13.79 -23.45
C ILE A 652 -27.31 13.97 -23.86
N TRP A 653 -26.40 13.16 -23.35
CA TRP A 653 -24.97 13.20 -23.70
C TRP A 653 -24.76 13.03 -25.21
N ASN A 654 -25.40 12.03 -25.81
CA ASN A 654 -25.28 11.75 -27.24
C ASN A 654 -25.74 12.94 -28.12
N ASN A 655 -26.69 13.75 -27.66
CA ASN A 655 -27.12 14.95 -28.37
C ASN A 655 -26.08 16.08 -28.39
N TYR A 656 -25.22 16.17 -27.38
CA TYR A 656 -24.20 17.21 -27.26
C TYR A 656 -22.78 16.75 -27.57
N PHE A 657 -22.48 15.46 -27.32
CA PHE A 657 -21.14 14.87 -27.35
C PHE A 657 -21.14 13.50 -28.04
N ALA A 658 -21.79 13.37 -29.20
CA ALA A 658 -21.92 12.11 -29.94
C ALA A 658 -20.57 11.44 -30.28
N ASP A 659 -19.52 12.24 -30.46
CA ASP A 659 -18.17 11.74 -30.79
C ASP A 659 -17.35 11.36 -29.55
N SER A 660 -17.94 11.35 -28.34
CA SER A 660 -17.22 11.10 -27.09
C SER A 660 -17.91 10.03 -26.25
N SER A 661 -17.12 9.19 -25.58
CA SER A 661 -17.66 8.21 -24.62
C SER A 661 -18.37 8.91 -23.45
N PHE A 662 -19.48 8.31 -23.03
CA PHE A 662 -20.19 8.74 -21.82
C PHE A 662 -19.57 8.09 -20.60
N ASP A 663 -18.71 8.83 -19.89
CA ASP A 663 -18.00 8.34 -18.73
C ASP A 663 -18.56 8.97 -17.45
N TYR A 664 -18.91 8.12 -16.51
CA TYR A 664 -19.48 8.53 -15.23
C TYR A 664 -18.99 7.62 -14.09
N PHE A 665 -19.14 8.09 -12.86
CA PHE A 665 -18.93 7.31 -11.66
C PHE A 665 -19.82 7.81 -10.53
N PHE A 666 -20.02 6.97 -9.51
CA PHE A 666 -20.67 7.38 -8.28
C PHE A 666 -19.63 7.87 -7.28
N LEU A 667 -19.91 8.98 -6.61
CA LEU A 667 -18.93 9.64 -5.73
C LEU A 667 -18.56 8.78 -4.52
N ASP A 668 -19.49 8.03 -3.97
CA ASP A 668 -19.26 7.06 -2.89
C ASP A 668 -18.27 5.97 -3.31
N GLN A 669 -18.44 5.40 -4.52
CA GLN A 669 -17.53 4.40 -5.07
C GLN A 669 -16.13 4.98 -5.37
N PHE A 670 -16.07 6.27 -5.72
CA PHE A 670 -14.80 6.95 -5.95
C PHE A 670 -13.99 7.06 -4.66
N TYR A 671 -14.64 7.42 -3.55
CA TYR A 671 -14.01 7.43 -2.24
C TYR A 671 -13.59 6.03 -1.78
N ASP A 672 -14.43 5.01 -1.97
CA ASP A 672 -14.13 3.63 -1.61
C ASP A 672 -12.86 3.11 -2.31
N ARG A 673 -12.63 3.50 -3.56
CA ARG A 673 -11.41 3.10 -4.30
C ARG A 673 -10.11 3.58 -3.63
N GLN A 674 -10.14 4.69 -2.93
CA GLN A 674 -8.96 5.26 -2.28
C GLN A 674 -8.51 4.43 -1.07
N TYR A 675 -9.42 3.67 -0.44
CA TYR A 675 -9.11 2.81 0.72
C TYR A 675 -8.73 1.39 0.36
N ARG A 676 -8.78 1.00 -0.91
CA ARG A 676 -8.51 -0.40 -1.33
C ARG A 676 -7.16 -0.94 -0.88
N GLN A 677 -6.12 -0.12 -0.89
CA GLN A 677 -4.78 -0.57 -0.45
C GLN A 677 -4.75 -0.83 1.06
N ASP A 678 -5.32 0.07 1.85
CA ASP A 678 -5.40 -0.10 3.30
C ASP A 678 -6.30 -1.28 3.67
N GLU A 679 -7.39 -1.50 2.93
CA GLU A 679 -8.25 -2.68 3.10
C GLU A 679 -7.53 -3.98 2.78
N ALA A 680 -6.83 -4.02 1.65
CA ALA A 680 -6.02 -5.19 1.28
C ALA A 680 -5.00 -5.50 2.38
N PHE A 681 -4.32 -4.49 2.92
CA PHE A 681 -3.42 -4.64 4.06
C PHE A 681 -4.13 -5.21 5.29
N GLY A 682 -5.31 -4.67 5.65
CA GLY A 682 -6.12 -5.16 6.76
C GLY A 682 -6.53 -6.63 6.58
N VAL A 683 -7.02 -7.01 5.39
CA VAL A 683 -7.41 -8.38 5.06
C VAL A 683 -6.21 -9.32 5.13
N LEU A 684 -5.06 -8.92 4.60
CA LEU A 684 -3.81 -9.70 4.68
C LEU A 684 -3.39 -9.93 6.13
N MET A 685 -3.32 -8.87 6.94
CA MET A 685 -2.99 -8.96 8.36
C MET A 685 -3.96 -9.86 9.12
N GLY A 686 -5.26 -9.75 8.83
CA GLY A 686 -6.30 -10.60 9.42
C GLY A 686 -6.14 -12.08 9.06
N GLY A 687 -5.93 -12.37 7.79
CA GLY A 687 -5.71 -13.73 7.28
C GLY A 687 -4.46 -14.37 7.91
N PHE A 688 -3.36 -13.66 7.92
CA PHE A 688 -2.10 -14.14 8.49
C PHE A 688 -2.16 -14.30 10.01
N THR A 689 -2.87 -13.40 10.71
CA THR A 689 -3.13 -13.54 12.14
C THR A 689 -3.98 -14.77 12.44
N GLY A 690 -5.03 -15.01 11.65
CA GLY A 690 -5.84 -16.22 11.76
C GLY A 690 -5.01 -17.49 11.58
N LEU A 691 -4.12 -17.52 10.57
CA LEU A 691 -3.21 -18.63 10.34
C LEU A 691 -2.18 -18.83 11.47
N ALA A 692 -1.62 -17.73 11.99
CA ALA A 692 -0.69 -17.78 13.13
C ALA A 692 -1.37 -18.37 14.38
N ILE A 693 -2.60 -17.95 14.68
CA ILE A 693 -3.41 -18.49 15.78
C ILE A 693 -3.71 -19.97 15.54
N PHE A 694 -4.12 -20.33 14.34
CA PHE A 694 -4.42 -21.73 13.99
C PHE A 694 -3.20 -22.63 14.16
N ILE A 695 -2.02 -22.24 13.65
CA ILE A 695 -0.78 -23.00 13.83
C ILE A 695 -0.40 -23.07 15.31
N SER A 696 -0.59 -21.99 16.08
CA SER A 696 -0.34 -21.96 17.51
C SER A 696 -1.24 -22.92 18.29
N CYS A 697 -2.51 -22.99 17.92
CA CYS A 697 -3.48 -23.93 18.50
C CYS A 697 -3.14 -25.38 18.20
N LEU A 698 -2.72 -25.68 16.95
CA LEU A 698 -2.27 -27.02 16.59
C LEU A 698 -1.08 -27.46 17.45
N GLY A 699 -0.11 -26.57 17.67
CA GLY A 699 1.05 -26.82 18.53
C GLY A 699 0.66 -27.10 19.98
N LEU A 700 -0.18 -26.26 20.54
CA LEU A 700 -0.68 -26.45 21.90
C LEU A 700 -1.49 -27.76 22.04
N TRP A 701 -2.37 -28.02 21.07
CA TRP A 701 -3.21 -29.22 21.06
C TRP A 701 -2.38 -30.51 21.14
N VAL A 702 -1.31 -30.60 20.33
CA VAL A 702 -0.46 -31.79 20.34
C VAL A 702 0.42 -31.85 21.61
N LEU A 703 0.90 -30.71 22.10
CA LEU A 703 1.64 -30.64 23.36
C LEU A 703 0.78 -31.13 24.55
N VAL A 704 -0.48 -30.68 24.61
CA VAL A 704 -1.43 -31.12 25.63
C VAL A 704 -1.73 -32.60 25.49
N MET A 705 -2.00 -33.08 24.26
CA MET A 705 -2.20 -34.52 24.00
C MET A 705 -1.04 -35.36 24.50
N PHE A 706 0.21 -34.96 24.20
CA PHE A 706 1.41 -35.65 24.67
C PHE A 706 1.56 -35.61 26.21
N SER A 707 1.35 -34.41 26.81
CA SER A 707 1.44 -34.28 28.28
C SER A 707 0.41 -35.12 28.99
N CYS A 708 -0.80 -35.20 28.45
CA CYS A 708 -1.88 -36.05 28.93
C CYS A 708 -1.47 -37.54 28.82
N ALA A 709 -0.94 -37.97 27.69
CA ALA A 709 -0.51 -39.36 27.49
C ALA A 709 0.57 -39.81 28.49
N VAL A 710 1.57 -38.92 28.71
CA VAL A 710 2.66 -39.22 29.68
C VAL A 710 2.16 -39.26 31.13
N ARG A 711 1.21 -38.41 31.50
CA ARG A 711 0.70 -38.33 32.88
C ARG A 711 -0.56 -39.17 33.15
N THR A 712 -1.00 -39.97 32.17
CA THR A 712 -2.24 -40.77 32.30
C THR A 712 -2.19 -41.70 33.49
N LYS A 713 -1.07 -42.36 33.77
CA LYS A 713 -0.89 -43.29 34.94
C LYS A 713 -0.93 -42.51 36.26
N GLU A 714 -0.25 -41.34 36.36
CA GLU A 714 -0.29 -40.46 37.53
C GLU A 714 -1.70 -40.00 37.84
N MET A 715 -2.43 -39.55 36.80
CA MET A 715 -3.81 -39.07 36.92
C MET A 715 -4.76 -40.21 37.30
N GLY A 716 -4.55 -41.43 36.81
CA GLY A 716 -5.28 -42.61 37.22
C GLY A 716 -5.12 -42.92 38.68
N ILE A 717 -3.90 -42.89 39.22
CA ILE A 717 -3.60 -43.12 40.64
C ILE A 717 -4.28 -42.02 41.50
N ARG A 718 -4.12 -40.77 41.15
CA ARG A 718 -4.76 -39.64 41.89
C ARG A 718 -6.27 -39.71 41.90
N LYS A 719 -6.89 -40.17 40.79
CA LYS A 719 -8.33 -40.37 40.68
C LYS A 719 -8.81 -41.48 41.64
N VAL A 720 -8.04 -42.59 41.78
CA VAL A 720 -8.31 -43.65 42.72
C VAL A 720 -8.17 -43.16 44.17
N LEU A 721 -7.21 -42.25 44.42
CA LEU A 721 -7.00 -41.61 45.73
C LEU A 721 -8.02 -40.47 46.05
N GLY A 722 -9.07 -40.28 45.21
CA GLY A 722 -10.15 -39.36 45.48
C GLY A 722 -9.95 -37.93 44.95
N ALA A 723 -8.98 -37.66 44.07
CA ALA A 723 -8.84 -36.32 43.48
C ALA A 723 -10.03 -35.96 42.61
N SER A 724 -10.60 -34.76 42.83
CA SER A 724 -11.71 -34.26 42.06
C SER A 724 -11.33 -34.03 40.59
N ARG A 725 -12.30 -34.14 39.69
CA ARG A 725 -12.09 -33.88 38.24
C ARG A 725 -11.54 -32.49 37.97
N TRP A 726 -11.96 -31.48 38.74
CA TRP A 726 -11.51 -30.12 38.66
C TRP A 726 -10.03 -29.95 39.06
N ASN A 727 -9.62 -30.63 40.11
CA ASN A 727 -8.22 -30.63 40.57
C ASN A 727 -7.29 -31.27 39.55
N LEU A 728 -7.71 -32.36 38.90
CA LEU A 728 -6.95 -32.99 37.80
C LEU A 728 -6.86 -32.10 36.60
N PHE A 729 -7.93 -31.40 36.21
CA PHE A 729 -7.99 -30.42 35.15
C PHE A 729 -7.02 -29.26 35.41
N TYR A 730 -7.09 -28.66 36.59
CA TYR A 730 -6.24 -27.56 37.03
C TYR A 730 -4.76 -27.94 36.97
N GLN A 731 -4.36 -29.13 37.48
CA GLN A 731 -2.97 -29.57 37.49
C GLN A 731 -2.40 -29.83 36.08
N LEU A 732 -3.20 -30.36 35.18
CA LEU A 732 -2.79 -30.52 33.77
C LEU A 732 -2.71 -29.17 33.06
N GLY A 733 -3.68 -28.26 33.31
CA GLY A 733 -3.77 -26.96 32.65
C GLY A 733 -2.72 -25.94 33.11
N LYS A 734 -2.39 -25.91 34.40
CA LYS A 734 -1.45 -24.94 34.99
C LYS A 734 -0.14 -24.85 34.24
N GLY A 735 0.38 -25.96 33.74
CA GLY A 735 1.65 -26.00 32.98
C GLY A 735 1.61 -25.27 31.64
N PHE A 736 0.42 -25.01 31.08
CA PHE A 736 0.21 -24.34 29.81
C PHE A 736 -0.25 -22.89 29.99
N PHE A 737 -1.12 -22.60 30.97
CA PHE A 737 -1.67 -21.26 31.19
C PHE A 737 -0.63 -20.25 31.70
N ILE A 738 0.32 -20.66 32.57
CA ILE A 738 1.37 -19.77 33.08
C ILE A 738 2.24 -19.20 31.94
N PRO A 739 2.79 -20.00 31.01
CA PRO A 739 3.49 -19.47 29.85
C PRO A 739 2.66 -18.52 28.99
N ILE A 740 1.37 -18.79 28.80
CA ILE A 740 0.46 -17.93 28.02
C ILE A 740 0.28 -16.58 28.71
N ILE A 741 0.06 -16.54 30.04
CA ILE A 741 -0.06 -15.30 30.79
C ILE A 741 1.25 -14.47 30.70
N ILE A 742 2.41 -15.12 30.82
CA ILE A 742 3.71 -14.44 30.64
C ILE A 742 3.83 -13.86 29.23
N ALA A 743 3.41 -14.63 28.21
CA ALA A 743 3.41 -14.17 26.82
C ALA A 743 2.52 -12.93 26.63
N ILE A 744 1.33 -12.91 27.22
CA ILE A 744 0.42 -11.75 27.17
C ILE A 744 1.08 -10.53 27.82
N LEU A 745 1.69 -10.67 29.00
CA LEU A 745 2.33 -9.57 29.71
C LEU A 745 3.51 -8.96 28.90
N ILE A 746 4.22 -9.78 28.14
CA ILE A 746 5.30 -9.30 27.23
C ILE A 746 4.72 -8.66 25.97
N ALA A 747 3.68 -9.26 25.41
CA ALA A 747 3.12 -8.83 24.12
C ALA A 747 2.40 -7.48 24.19
N LEU A 748 1.70 -7.19 25.29
CA LEU A 748 0.88 -5.97 25.42
C LEU A 748 1.70 -4.67 25.29
N PRO A 749 2.83 -4.49 26.03
CA PRO A 749 3.66 -3.28 25.85
C PRO A 749 4.25 -3.14 24.45
N VAL A 750 4.68 -4.26 23.86
CA VAL A 750 5.25 -4.26 22.50
C VAL A 750 4.18 -3.90 21.46
N ALA A 751 2.99 -4.50 21.56
CA ALA A 751 1.87 -4.18 20.67
C ALA A 751 1.44 -2.72 20.82
N TRP A 752 1.35 -2.20 22.06
CA TRP A 752 1.01 -0.80 22.30
C TRP A 752 2.03 0.15 21.66
N GLY A 753 3.32 -0.06 21.91
CA GLY A 753 4.39 0.80 21.38
C GLY A 753 4.45 0.78 19.85
N SER A 754 4.41 -0.41 19.23
CA SER A 754 4.46 -0.56 17.78
C SER A 754 3.23 0.04 17.10
N MET A 755 2.04 -0.16 17.66
CA MET A 755 0.80 0.35 17.06
C MET A 755 0.63 1.85 17.29
N ASN A 756 1.12 2.40 18.41
CA ASN A 756 1.14 3.85 18.60
C ASN A 756 2.05 4.54 17.58
N ALA A 757 3.23 3.98 17.32
CA ALA A 757 4.13 4.49 16.29
C ALA A 757 3.53 4.38 14.88
N TRP A 758 2.81 3.27 14.58
CA TRP A 758 2.14 3.09 13.30
C TRP A 758 1.00 4.10 13.10
N LEU A 759 0.14 4.29 14.11
CA LEU A 759 -0.97 5.25 14.08
C LEU A 759 -0.50 6.71 13.96
N ALA A 760 0.72 7.04 14.39
CA ALA A 760 1.27 8.39 14.27
C ALA A 760 1.45 8.86 12.81
N HIS A 761 1.45 7.94 11.84
CA HIS A 761 1.52 8.27 10.41
C HIS A 761 0.17 8.74 9.82
N TYR A 762 -0.93 8.57 10.56
CA TYR A 762 -2.25 8.99 10.11
C TYR A 762 -2.63 10.33 10.74
N PRO A 763 -3.00 11.37 9.97
CA PRO A 763 -3.49 12.64 10.49
C PRO A 763 -4.76 12.43 11.35
N PHE A 764 -5.66 11.58 10.85
CA PHE A 764 -6.89 11.18 11.53
C PHE A 764 -6.74 9.76 12.06
N ARG A 765 -6.53 9.62 13.37
CA ARG A 765 -6.25 8.33 14.00
C ARG A 765 -7.25 8.01 15.10
N THR A 766 -7.56 6.71 15.23
CA THR A 766 -8.34 6.22 16.36
C THR A 766 -7.52 6.27 17.64
N GLU A 767 -8.14 6.60 18.75
CA GLU A 767 -7.50 6.50 20.06
C GLU A 767 -7.28 5.05 20.46
N LEU A 768 -6.11 4.75 21.04
CA LEU A 768 -5.82 3.41 21.56
C LEU A 768 -6.61 3.14 22.83
N LYS A 769 -7.80 2.56 22.69
CA LYS A 769 -8.68 2.20 23.82
C LYS A 769 -8.24 0.88 24.44
N VAL A 770 -8.39 0.77 25.76
CA VAL A 770 -7.99 -0.41 26.56
C VAL A 770 -8.59 -1.71 26.01
N TRP A 771 -9.80 -1.67 25.50
CA TRP A 771 -10.49 -2.85 25.01
C TRP A 771 -9.88 -3.43 23.69
N PHE A 772 -9.07 -2.66 22.94
CA PHE A 772 -8.28 -3.17 21.80
C PHE A 772 -7.22 -4.19 22.24
N PHE A 773 -6.84 -4.15 23.49
CA PHE A 773 -5.90 -5.09 24.11
C PHE A 773 -6.63 -6.15 24.93
N LEU A 774 -7.72 -5.79 25.59
CA LEU A 774 -8.49 -6.72 26.44
C LEU A 774 -9.20 -7.80 25.61
N LEU A 775 -9.80 -7.44 24.49
CA LEU A 775 -10.50 -8.39 23.60
C LEU A 775 -9.56 -9.48 23.07
N PRO A 776 -8.36 -9.15 22.50
CA PRO A 776 -7.35 -10.14 22.15
C PRO A 776 -6.93 -11.06 23.31
N VAL A 777 -6.76 -10.52 24.51
CA VAL A 777 -6.44 -11.32 25.70
C VAL A 777 -7.53 -12.33 25.99
N VAL A 778 -8.78 -11.91 26.01
CA VAL A 778 -9.93 -12.80 26.27
C VAL A 778 -10.03 -13.86 25.17
N LEU A 779 -9.90 -13.47 23.90
CA LEU A 779 -9.92 -14.41 22.77
C LEU A 779 -8.79 -15.43 22.86
N MET A 780 -7.55 -14.99 23.12
CA MET A 780 -6.39 -15.87 23.24
C MET A 780 -6.55 -16.85 24.39
N LEU A 781 -7.01 -16.39 25.56
CA LEU A 781 -7.27 -17.25 26.73
C LEU A 781 -8.42 -18.23 26.45
N LEU A 782 -9.51 -17.80 25.82
CA LEU A 782 -10.63 -18.64 25.44
C LEU A 782 -10.23 -19.75 24.48
N ILE A 783 -9.53 -19.40 23.40
CA ILE A 783 -9.06 -20.35 22.38
C ILE A 783 -8.09 -21.36 23.03
N SER A 784 -7.15 -20.86 23.85
CA SER A 784 -6.21 -21.73 24.56
C SER A 784 -6.93 -22.64 25.55
N PHE A 785 -7.91 -22.12 26.27
CA PHE A 785 -8.75 -22.90 27.19
C PHE A 785 -9.49 -24.02 26.44
N LEU A 786 -10.17 -23.69 25.34
CA LEU A 786 -10.88 -24.68 24.52
C LEU A 786 -9.94 -25.77 23.99
N THR A 787 -8.75 -25.38 23.55
CA THR A 787 -7.71 -26.30 23.04
C THR A 787 -7.24 -27.25 24.13
N VAL A 788 -6.96 -26.75 25.34
CA VAL A 788 -6.51 -27.56 26.49
C VAL A 788 -7.65 -28.43 27.03
N ALA A 789 -8.84 -27.84 27.17
CA ALA A 789 -10.01 -28.55 27.70
C ALA A 789 -10.40 -29.74 26.84
N GLY A 790 -10.41 -29.61 25.52
CA GLY A 790 -10.77 -30.66 24.58
C GLY A 790 -9.94 -31.94 24.73
N GLN A 791 -8.65 -31.84 25.10
CA GLN A 791 -7.78 -33.00 25.32
C GLN A 791 -7.80 -33.48 26.78
N THR A 792 -7.81 -32.54 27.73
CA THR A 792 -7.79 -32.88 29.17
C THR A 792 -9.08 -33.60 29.58
N ILE A 793 -10.22 -33.21 29.06
CA ILE A 793 -11.50 -33.87 29.32
C ILE A 793 -11.45 -35.34 28.98
N LYS A 794 -10.86 -35.77 27.86
CA LYS A 794 -10.72 -37.16 27.45
C LYS A 794 -9.96 -37.98 28.49
N VAL A 795 -8.94 -37.43 29.12
CA VAL A 795 -8.13 -38.10 30.14
C VAL A 795 -8.83 -38.14 31.48
N VAL A 796 -9.48 -37.01 31.88
CA VAL A 796 -10.20 -36.89 33.13
C VAL A 796 -11.40 -37.84 33.17
N TYR A 797 -12.08 -38.05 32.05
CA TYR A 797 -13.25 -38.95 31.96
C TYR A 797 -12.87 -40.42 31.65
N SER A 798 -11.59 -40.75 31.34
CA SER A 798 -11.18 -42.13 31.13
C SER A 798 -11.38 -43.00 32.37
N LYS A 799 -11.73 -44.28 32.17
CA LYS A 799 -11.92 -45.23 33.30
C LYS A 799 -10.55 -45.53 33.93
N PRO A 800 -10.36 -45.51 35.28
CA PRO A 800 -9.10 -45.74 35.97
C PRO A 800 -8.45 -47.10 35.58
N ALA A 801 -9.27 -48.15 35.44
CA ALA A 801 -8.81 -49.49 35.02
C ALA A 801 -8.13 -49.53 33.64
N ARG A 802 -8.55 -48.63 32.70
CA ARG A 802 -7.96 -48.51 31.35
C ARG A 802 -6.63 -47.73 31.41
N SER A 803 -6.53 -46.76 32.34
CA SER A 803 -5.34 -45.96 32.58
C SER A 803 -4.16 -46.71 33.20
N MET A 804 -4.44 -47.84 33.92
CA MET A 804 -3.42 -48.67 34.56
C MET A 804 -2.98 -49.85 33.70
N LYS A 805 -3.74 -50.22 32.65
CA LYS A 805 -3.39 -51.35 31.71
C LYS A 805 -2.45 -50.94 30.57
N TYR A 806 -2.05 -49.69 30.47
CA TYR A 806 -1.06 -49.27 29.46
C TYR A 806 0.37 -49.59 29.94
N GLU A 807 0.87 -50.74 29.60
CA GLU A 807 2.29 -51.08 29.54
C GLU A 807 2.86 -50.84 28.16
#